data_6545856e002c5dae182e957cddf2eec0
#
_entry.id   6545856e002c5dae182e957cddf2eec0
#
_cell.length_a   1.000
_cell.length_b   1.000
_cell.length_c   1.000
_cell.angle_alpha   90.00
_cell.angle_beta   90.00
_cell.angle_gamma   90.00
#
_symmetry.space_group_name_H-M   'P 1'
#
loop_
_entity.id
_entity.type
_entity.pdbx_description
1 polymer ?
#
loop_
_entity_poly.entity_id
_entity_poly.type
_entity_poly.pdbx_seq_one_letter_code
_entity_poly.pdbx_strand_id
1 'polypeptide(L)'
;MPNGLGQIKPNHYFEIIKTLWQNRDQLPFAWRILRDGVCDGCALGTTGLRDFTMKGIHLCTVRLNLLRLNTMPALDVRVLEDVEFLSKKNAKELRVLGRLPYPMMRRKGERGFRRTSWDEALDCIAARVRQTDPRRMAFYLTSRGITNEVYYVAQKVARFLGTNNVDNSARICHSPSTVALKQTLGVSASTCSYRDWIGSDLIVFLGSNVPNNQPVTTKYLYYAKQQGTKIAVINPYREPGLERYWVPSVFESALFGTKLADEFFLIHVGGDIAFLNGVLRYLIELDAVDRGFIQEHTAGFDELKKTLAQQSWELLERYSGASRSEMERFATMYAQAKTAVFVWSMGVTQHRFGVENVKAIVNLALARGMVGREKCGLMPIRGHSGVQGGAEVGCVPWNLPGGDPVTRETAEKFSRWWGFDVPSERGLSAVEMIEAAHEGRIELLYSAGGNFLETLPEPGFVREALQRVPFRVHQDIVLTSPMLVDPADTVVLLPARTRYEQRGGGTQTTTERYIVFSPEIPGRRVGESRSEWEIFLELAERVSPDRKHLIHFRAAQEIRDEIAKAVPFYDGIQHLRKKRDAVQWGGPRLCENGQFKTPDGKAHFTALTPPENEIPDGWFLMSTRRGKQFNSIVHEKYDPLTGARRDEVFLNPEDARALGLQEGDAVLLRSEVGEFRGRLKLMPIQPRNVQTHWPEGNVLLQRGVCDPVCGIPDYNALVQVLPLRAAVPEPEKVSSQRVRA
;
A
#
# COMPACT_ATOMS: atom_id res chain seq x y z
N MET A 1 10.80 -0.77 -30.67
CA MET A 1 10.96 -1.36 -29.33
C MET A 1 11.17 -2.86 -29.49
N PRO A 2 12.17 -3.48 -28.89
CA PRO A 2 12.54 -4.84 -29.23
C PRO A 2 11.51 -5.93 -28.82
N ASN A 3 10.49 -5.59 -28.01
CA ASN A 3 9.56 -6.57 -27.45
C ASN A 3 8.07 -6.19 -27.59
N GLY A 4 7.72 -5.33 -28.53
CA GLY A 4 6.34 -4.90 -28.78
C GLY A 4 5.74 -4.00 -27.70
N LEU A 5 4.59 -3.37 -27.98
CA LEU A 5 3.70 -2.66 -27.03
C LEU A 5 4.35 -1.79 -25.93
N GLY A 6 5.48 -1.13 -26.20
CA GLY A 6 6.12 -0.28 -25.20
C GLY A 6 6.91 -1.02 -24.10
N GLN A 7 7.15 -2.32 -24.25
CA GLN A 7 7.93 -3.09 -23.28
C GLN A 7 9.42 -2.74 -23.35
N ILE A 8 10.01 -2.51 -22.18
CA ILE A 8 11.43 -2.36 -22.02
C ILE A 8 11.95 -3.50 -21.15
N LYS A 9 12.99 -4.18 -21.61
CA LYS A 9 13.66 -5.23 -20.83
C LYS A 9 14.38 -4.56 -19.64
N PRO A 10 14.04 -4.88 -18.38
CA PRO A 10 14.75 -4.34 -17.23
C PRO A 10 16.20 -4.80 -17.21
N ASN A 11 17.13 -3.89 -16.97
CA ASN A 11 18.54 -4.25 -16.82
C ASN A 11 18.87 -4.62 -15.37
N HIS A 12 18.42 -5.80 -14.93
CA HIS A 12 18.59 -6.28 -13.56
C HIS A 12 20.06 -6.37 -13.10
N TYR A 13 20.96 -6.72 -13.98
CA TYR A 13 22.38 -6.87 -13.65
C TYR A 13 23.06 -5.52 -13.43
N PHE A 14 22.68 -4.51 -14.22
CA PHE A 14 23.12 -3.13 -13.98
C PHE A 14 22.65 -2.60 -12.61
N GLU A 15 21.41 -2.91 -12.24
CA GLU A 15 20.87 -2.53 -10.91
C GLU A 15 21.66 -3.19 -9.76
N ILE A 16 22.18 -4.41 -9.94
CA ILE A 16 23.06 -5.05 -8.95
C ILE A 16 24.37 -4.27 -8.82
N ILE A 17 25.04 -3.96 -9.94
CA ILE A 17 26.29 -3.18 -9.95
C ILE A 17 26.07 -1.80 -9.35
N LYS A 18 25.00 -1.10 -9.74
CA LYS A 18 24.60 0.20 -9.17
C LYS A 18 24.41 0.10 -7.66
N THR A 19 23.73 -0.94 -7.18
CA THR A 19 23.51 -1.16 -5.75
C THR A 19 24.81 -1.38 -4.99
N LEU A 20 25.73 -2.20 -5.51
CA LEU A 20 27.04 -2.42 -4.91
C LEU A 20 27.83 -1.10 -4.82
N TRP A 21 27.83 -0.32 -5.91
CA TRP A 21 28.50 0.98 -5.93
C TRP A 21 27.90 1.98 -4.93
N GLN A 22 26.57 2.07 -4.86
CA GLN A 22 25.88 2.95 -3.93
C GLN A 22 26.12 2.61 -2.46
N ASN A 23 26.40 1.33 -2.15
CA ASN A 23 26.63 0.83 -0.79
C ASN A 23 28.10 0.54 -0.48
N ARG A 24 29.05 1.00 -1.34
CA ARG A 24 30.48 0.69 -1.21
C ARG A 24 31.12 1.10 0.13
N ASP A 25 30.55 2.12 0.77
CA ASP A 25 30.95 2.62 2.09
C ASP A 25 30.48 1.72 3.26
N GLN A 26 29.50 0.82 3.02
CA GLN A 26 28.89 -0.04 4.02
C GLN A 26 28.60 -1.47 3.50
N LEU A 27 29.43 -1.98 2.58
CA LEU A 27 29.24 -3.31 1.97
C LEU A 27 29.03 -4.44 2.98
N PRO A 28 29.80 -4.54 4.10
CA PRO A 28 29.59 -5.61 5.06
C PRO A 28 28.23 -5.55 5.75
N PHE A 29 27.72 -4.35 6.03
CA PHE A 29 26.39 -4.16 6.61
C PHE A 29 25.29 -4.44 5.58
N ALA A 30 25.43 -3.90 4.36
CA ALA A 30 24.54 -4.17 3.24
C ALA A 30 24.40 -5.68 2.97
N TRP A 31 25.52 -6.40 2.97
CA TRP A 31 25.51 -7.84 2.78
C TRP A 31 24.80 -8.59 3.91
N ARG A 32 25.03 -8.20 5.18
CA ARG A 32 24.31 -8.80 6.31
C ARG A 32 22.80 -8.59 6.21
N ILE A 33 22.35 -7.40 5.82
CA ILE A 33 20.92 -7.12 5.57
C ILE A 33 20.38 -8.06 4.48
N LEU A 34 21.08 -8.20 3.35
CA LEU A 34 20.64 -9.06 2.25
C LEU A 34 20.67 -10.55 2.62
N ARG A 35 21.62 -10.98 3.46
CA ARG A 35 21.78 -12.37 3.85
C ARG A 35 20.82 -12.79 4.96
N ASP A 36 20.59 -11.94 5.96
CA ASP A 36 19.94 -12.33 7.22
C ASP A 36 18.61 -11.62 7.49
N GLY A 37 18.41 -10.42 6.93
CA GLY A 37 17.21 -9.62 7.18
C GLY A 37 15.98 -10.09 6.39
N VAL A 38 14.81 -9.89 6.96
CA VAL A 38 13.52 -10.00 6.25
C VAL A 38 13.31 -8.75 5.41
N CYS A 39 12.97 -8.92 4.13
CA CYS A 39 12.80 -7.81 3.20
C CYS A 39 11.68 -6.87 3.65
N ASP A 40 11.99 -5.58 3.76
CA ASP A 40 11.06 -4.50 4.09
C ASP A 40 10.32 -3.94 2.86
N GLY A 41 10.62 -4.44 1.66
CA GLY A 41 10.11 -3.92 0.41
C GLY A 41 8.62 -4.17 0.16
N CYS A 42 8.13 -5.35 0.50
CA CYS A 42 6.73 -5.72 0.29
C CYS A 42 6.26 -6.80 1.28
N ALA A 43 4.95 -7.08 1.25
CA ALA A 43 4.31 -8.04 2.13
C ALA A 43 4.55 -9.52 1.75
N LEU A 44 5.50 -9.85 0.87
CA LEU A 44 5.95 -11.23 0.69
C LEU A 44 6.93 -11.66 1.79
N GLY A 45 7.73 -10.72 2.31
CA GLY A 45 8.56 -10.95 3.50
C GLY A 45 9.66 -11.98 3.34
N THR A 46 10.32 -12.05 2.17
CA THR A 46 11.44 -13.00 1.95
C THR A 46 12.58 -12.74 2.92
N THR A 47 13.11 -13.81 3.53
CA THR A 47 14.23 -13.75 4.48
C THR A 47 15.54 -14.10 3.80
N GLY A 48 16.48 -13.15 3.80
CA GLY A 48 17.77 -13.35 3.13
C GLY A 48 17.60 -13.44 1.61
N LEU A 49 18.53 -14.12 0.95
CA LEU A 49 18.47 -14.38 -0.49
C LEU A 49 17.90 -15.77 -0.82
N ARG A 50 17.68 -16.62 0.17
CA ARG A 50 17.05 -17.94 0.05
C ARG A 50 16.31 -18.25 1.34
N ASP A 51 15.06 -18.64 1.23
CA ASP A 51 14.24 -19.09 2.37
C ASP A 51 13.19 -20.13 1.93
N PHE A 52 12.21 -20.34 2.80
CA PHE A 52 11.12 -21.30 2.55
C PHE A 52 10.04 -20.81 1.58
N THR A 53 9.99 -19.50 1.27
CA THR A 53 8.90 -18.92 0.48
C THR A 53 8.90 -19.45 -0.94
N MET A 54 10.07 -19.54 -1.60
CA MET A 54 10.17 -20.09 -2.95
C MET A 54 11.52 -20.76 -3.21
N LYS A 55 11.59 -21.64 -4.16
CA LYS A 55 12.81 -22.39 -4.52
C LYS A 55 13.90 -21.47 -5.09
N GLY A 56 15.15 -21.65 -4.62
CA GLY A 56 16.34 -20.98 -5.14
C GLY A 56 16.51 -19.54 -4.63
N ILE A 57 17.24 -18.72 -5.37
CA ILE A 57 17.60 -17.35 -4.98
C ILE A 57 16.44 -16.39 -5.25
N HIS A 58 16.16 -15.50 -4.29
CA HIS A 58 15.24 -14.37 -4.43
C HIS A 58 16.00 -13.14 -4.88
N LEU A 59 15.87 -12.75 -6.11
CA LEU A 59 16.47 -11.54 -6.63
C LEU A 59 15.36 -10.54 -6.99
N CYS A 60 15.36 -9.41 -6.28
CA CYS A 60 14.33 -8.37 -6.43
C CYS A 60 14.99 -7.00 -6.53
N THR A 61 14.73 -6.28 -7.62
CA THR A 61 15.29 -4.95 -7.84
C THR A 61 14.73 -3.92 -6.85
N VAL A 62 13.49 -4.06 -6.38
CA VAL A 62 12.94 -3.19 -5.32
C VAL A 62 13.75 -3.33 -4.03
N ARG A 63 14.07 -4.57 -3.60
CA ARG A 63 14.91 -4.82 -2.42
C ARG A 63 16.30 -4.19 -2.55
N LEU A 64 16.90 -4.29 -3.74
CA LEU A 64 18.19 -3.69 -4.02
C LEU A 64 18.15 -2.15 -3.97
N ASN A 65 17.13 -1.54 -4.56
CA ASN A 65 16.95 -0.09 -4.52
C ASN A 65 16.70 0.46 -3.11
N LEU A 66 16.08 -0.33 -2.22
CA LEU A 66 15.84 0.06 -0.83
C LEU A 66 17.07 -0.09 0.08
N LEU A 67 18.07 -0.84 -0.35
CA LEU A 67 19.21 -1.17 0.49
C LEU A 67 19.95 0.08 0.97
N ARG A 68 20.16 1.06 0.07
CA ARG A 68 20.84 2.32 0.40
C ARG A 68 20.13 3.12 1.49
N LEU A 69 18.82 3.09 1.54
CA LEU A 69 18.03 3.75 2.59
C LEU A 69 18.44 3.27 4.01
N ASN A 70 18.79 1.98 4.12
CA ASN A 70 19.20 1.38 5.38
C ASN A 70 20.70 1.60 5.71
N THR A 71 21.53 1.88 4.70
CA THR A 71 22.98 1.99 4.83
C THR A 71 23.53 3.40 4.72
N MET A 72 22.66 4.38 4.39
CA MET A 72 23.06 5.77 4.24
C MET A 72 23.76 6.30 5.51
N PRO A 73 24.74 7.24 5.36
CA PRO A 73 25.30 7.96 6.47
C PRO A 73 24.28 8.91 7.12
N ALA A 74 24.71 9.54 8.21
CA ALA A 74 23.98 10.63 8.83
C ALA A 74 23.80 11.80 7.85
N LEU A 75 22.63 12.43 7.90
CA LEU A 75 22.36 13.72 7.31
C LEU A 75 23.28 14.78 7.97
N ASP A 76 23.84 15.67 7.17
CA ASP A 76 24.49 16.87 7.70
C ASP A 76 23.40 17.83 8.25
N VAL A 77 23.32 17.94 9.56
CA VAL A 77 22.25 18.69 10.22
C VAL A 77 22.24 20.18 9.88
N ARG A 78 23.34 20.72 9.36
CA ARG A 78 23.42 22.14 8.92
C ARG A 78 22.44 22.44 7.78
N VAL A 79 22.11 21.45 6.95
CA VAL A 79 21.10 21.64 5.89
C VAL A 79 19.70 21.85 6.45
N LEU A 80 19.44 21.46 7.69
CA LEU A 80 18.15 21.66 8.36
C LEU A 80 17.96 23.09 8.90
N GLU A 81 19.00 23.93 8.90
CA GLU A 81 18.95 25.33 9.35
C GLU A 81 18.19 26.24 8.34
N ASP A 82 17.94 25.74 7.13
CA ASP A 82 17.20 26.47 6.08
C ASP A 82 16.09 25.61 5.46
N VAL A 83 14.89 25.69 6.05
CA VAL A 83 13.73 24.94 5.58
C VAL A 83 13.21 25.46 4.24
N GLU A 84 13.36 26.75 3.93
CA GLU A 84 12.96 27.31 2.63
C GLU A 84 13.74 26.68 1.49
N PHE A 85 15.06 26.55 1.65
CA PHE A 85 15.90 25.84 0.68
C PHE A 85 15.48 24.36 0.51
N LEU A 86 15.17 23.67 1.61
CA LEU A 86 14.74 22.28 1.60
C LEU A 86 13.36 22.11 0.96
N SER A 87 12.44 23.04 1.15
CA SER A 87 11.08 22.97 0.60
C SER A 87 11.02 23.00 -0.93
N LYS A 88 12.07 23.49 -1.58
CA LYS A 88 12.24 23.49 -3.04
C LYS A 88 12.70 22.14 -3.60
N LYS A 89 13.09 21.20 -2.74
CA LYS A 89 13.54 19.86 -3.12
C LYS A 89 12.37 18.88 -3.25
N ASN A 90 12.47 18.02 -4.24
CA ASN A 90 11.51 16.92 -4.36
C ASN A 90 11.79 15.79 -3.34
N ALA A 91 10.85 14.85 -3.21
CA ALA A 91 10.94 13.76 -2.23
C ALA A 91 12.21 12.88 -2.39
N LYS A 92 12.70 12.67 -3.61
CA LYS A 92 13.96 11.95 -3.86
C LYS A 92 15.16 12.72 -3.32
N GLU A 93 15.23 14.01 -3.62
CA GLU A 93 16.34 14.88 -3.21
C GLU A 93 16.41 14.99 -1.69
N LEU A 94 15.26 15.14 -1.00
CA LEU A 94 15.21 15.14 0.47
C LEU A 94 15.72 13.83 1.06
N ARG A 95 15.27 12.71 0.52
CA ARG A 95 15.61 11.38 1.05
C ARG A 95 17.08 11.01 0.93
N VAL A 96 17.75 11.42 -0.15
CA VAL A 96 19.16 11.10 -0.37
C VAL A 96 20.14 11.99 0.42
N LEU A 97 19.64 13.00 1.14
CA LEU A 97 20.47 13.82 2.03
C LEU A 97 21.12 13.01 3.16
N GLY A 98 20.51 11.91 3.56
CA GLY A 98 21.01 11.03 4.61
C GLY A 98 19.94 10.71 5.66
N ARG A 99 20.35 9.96 6.68
CA ARG A 99 19.49 9.55 7.78
C ARG A 99 19.52 10.58 8.90
N LEU A 100 18.37 10.81 9.53
CA LEU A 100 18.25 11.71 10.67
C LEU A 100 19.13 11.19 11.83
N PRO A 101 20.11 11.99 12.33
CA PRO A 101 21.05 11.51 13.34
C PRO A 101 20.69 11.89 14.76
N TYR A 102 19.97 13.01 14.97
CA TYR A 102 19.70 13.59 16.27
C TYR A 102 18.26 14.08 16.35
N PRO A 103 17.67 14.20 17.56
CA PRO A 103 16.45 14.97 17.75
C PRO A 103 16.64 16.41 17.32
N MET A 104 15.67 16.94 16.59
CA MET A 104 15.67 18.29 16.05
C MET A 104 14.34 18.97 16.39
N MET A 105 14.36 20.27 16.61
CA MET A 105 13.16 21.04 16.93
C MET A 105 13.11 22.33 16.12
N ARG A 106 11.91 22.70 15.68
CA ARG A 106 11.63 23.96 14.99
C ARG A 106 10.36 24.58 15.58
N ARG A 107 10.44 25.84 16.00
CA ARG A 107 9.29 26.60 16.49
C ARG A 107 8.75 27.54 15.41
N LYS A 108 7.55 28.03 15.64
CA LYS A 108 6.95 29.05 14.77
C LYS A 108 7.89 30.25 14.61
N GLY A 109 8.09 30.67 13.37
CA GLY A 109 8.97 31.80 13.02
C GLY A 109 10.46 31.47 12.91
N GLU A 110 10.90 30.30 13.34
CA GLU A 110 12.29 29.88 13.14
C GLU A 110 12.52 29.47 11.68
N ARG A 111 13.64 29.89 11.09
CA ARG A 111 14.03 29.59 9.70
C ARG A 111 14.31 28.12 9.45
N GLY A 112 14.82 27.41 10.46
CA GLY A 112 15.19 26.01 10.36
C GLY A 112 15.10 25.28 11.68
N PHE A 113 15.54 24.02 11.66
CA PHE A 113 15.58 23.17 12.83
C PHE A 113 16.87 23.36 13.62
N ARG A 114 16.78 23.40 14.93
CA ARG A 114 17.92 23.30 15.85
C ARG A 114 18.03 21.89 16.41
N ARG A 115 19.27 21.43 16.64
CA ARG A 115 19.51 20.18 17.38
C ARG A 115 19.08 20.36 18.85
N THR A 116 18.47 19.29 19.38
CA THR A 116 18.10 19.18 20.80
C THR A 116 18.56 17.83 21.37
N SER A 117 18.55 17.68 22.70
CA SER A 117 18.78 16.38 23.31
C SER A 117 17.51 15.51 23.26
N TRP A 118 17.67 14.20 23.47
CA TRP A 118 16.53 13.30 23.64
C TRP A 118 15.66 13.68 24.83
N ASP A 119 16.30 14.08 25.95
CA ASP A 119 15.57 14.49 27.15
C ASP A 119 14.74 15.75 26.89
N GLU A 120 15.34 16.79 26.31
CA GLU A 120 14.61 18.01 25.96
C GLU A 120 13.45 17.73 24.99
N ALA A 121 13.68 16.90 23.95
CA ALA A 121 12.65 16.57 22.98
C ALA A 121 11.49 15.80 23.62
N LEU A 122 11.77 14.75 24.37
CA LEU A 122 10.75 13.91 25.00
C LEU A 122 10.03 14.65 26.14
N ASP A 123 10.72 15.50 26.92
CA ASP A 123 10.09 16.33 27.96
C ASP A 123 9.14 17.36 27.34
N CYS A 124 9.53 17.97 26.21
CA CYS A 124 8.68 18.89 25.47
C CYS A 124 7.41 18.20 24.96
N ILE A 125 7.56 17.01 24.35
CA ILE A 125 6.42 16.22 23.87
C ILE A 125 5.54 15.79 25.04
N ALA A 126 6.12 15.27 26.13
CA ALA A 126 5.39 14.83 27.31
C ALA A 126 4.60 15.96 27.98
N ALA A 127 5.20 17.15 28.07
CA ALA A 127 4.51 18.34 28.59
C ALA A 127 3.30 18.70 27.72
N ARG A 128 3.44 18.66 26.38
CA ARG A 128 2.34 18.92 25.46
C ARG A 128 1.24 17.86 25.59
N VAL A 129 1.60 16.58 25.67
CA VAL A 129 0.64 15.48 25.87
C VAL A 129 -0.18 15.69 27.13
N ARG A 130 0.45 16.02 28.26
CA ARG A 130 -0.27 16.29 29.55
C ARG A 130 -1.24 17.45 29.48
N GLN A 131 -1.00 18.43 28.60
CA GLN A 131 -1.83 19.63 28.45
C GLN A 131 -2.94 19.45 27.38
N THR A 132 -2.86 18.42 26.55
CA THR A 132 -3.79 18.21 25.43
C THR A 132 -4.89 17.20 25.81
N ASP A 133 -6.15 17.53 25.51
CA ASP A 133 -7.25 16.56 25.61
C ASP A 133 -6.92 15.34 24.74
N PRO A 134 -6.99 14.10 25.27
CA PRO A 134 -6.72 12.89 24.52
C PRO A 134 -7.47 12.77 23.18
N ARG A 135 -8.69 13.32 23.11
CA ARG A 135 -9.48 13.35 21.86
C ARG A 135 -8.89 14.26 20.79
N ARG A 136 -8.00 15.19 21.16
CA ARG A 136 -7.31 16.13 20.26
C ARG A 136 -5.88 15.69 19.92
N MET A 137 -5.49 14.47 20.32
CA MET A 137 -4.24 13.82 19.93
C MET A 137 -4.52 12.80 18.83
N ALA A 138 -3.60 12.66 17.90
CA ALA A 138 -3.66 11.66 16.82
C ALA A 138 -2.29 11.01 16.59
N PHE A 139 -2.29 9.69 16.38
CA PHE A 139 -1.10 8.89 16.12
C PHE A 139 -1.24 8.18 14.77
N TYR A 140 -0.32 8.43 13.86
CA TYR A 140 -0.30 7.80 12.54
C TYR A 140 1.02 7.08 12.31
N LEU A 141 0.93 5.83 11.83
CA LEU A 141 2.11 5.02 11.50
C LEU A 141 2.12 4.64 10.02
N THR A 142 3.29 4.74 9.38
CA THR A 142 3.47 4.18 8.03
C THR A 142 3.37 2.66 8.04
N SER A 143 3.27 2.03 6.86
CA SER A 143 3.23 0.56 6.78
C SER A 143 4.57 -0.07 6.39
N ARG A 144 5.50 0.69 5.85
CA ARG A 144 6.76 0.11 5.39
C ARG A 144 7.83 0.20 6.47
N GLY A 145 8.46 -0.94 6.75
CA GLY A 145 9.57 -1.02 7.69
C GLY A 145 9.15 -1.10 9.16
N ILE A 146 7.92 -0.77 9.49
CA ILE A 146 7.40 -0.90 10.85
C ILE A 146 7.15 -2.39 11.17
N THR A 147 7.55 -2.82 12.37
CA THR A 147 7.36 -4.19 12.85
C THR A 147 6.06 -4.35 13.63
N ASN A 148 5.59 -5.59 13.81
CA ASN A 148 4.41 -5.87 14.62
C ASN A 148 4.59 -5.36 16.06
N GLU A 149 5.80 -5.50 16.60
CA GLU A 149 6.16 -5.02 17.95
C GLU A 149 5.99 -3.52 18.07
N VAL A 150 6.46 -2.75 17.06
CA VAL A 150 6.34 -1.29 17.06
C VAL A 150 4.87 -0.86 16.96
N TYR A 151 4.08 -1.49 16.08
CA TYR A 151 2.65 -1.21 15.99
C TYR A 151 1.92 -1.52 17.29
N TYR A 152 2.25 -2.66 17.91
CA TYR A 152 1.63 -3.06 19.17
C TYR A 152 1.92 -2.07 20.30
N VAL A 153 3.19 -1.66 20.44
CA VAL A 153 3.57 -0.67 21.46
C VAL A 153 2.93 0.67 21.17
N ALA A 154 2.98 1.16 19.94
CA ALA A 154 2.42 2.45 19.56
C ALA A 154 0.92 2.55 19.85
N GLN A 155 0.12 1.53 19.47
CA GLN A 155 -1.30 1.51 19.73
C GLN A 155 -1.61 1.37 21.23
N LYS A 156 -0.82 0.60 21.98
CA LYS A 156 -0.97 0.48 23.44
C LYS A 156 -0.65 1.80 24.13
N VAL A 157 0.42 2.49 23.70
CA VAL A 157 0.78 3.83 24.19
C VAL A 157 -0.32 4.84 23.87
N ALA A 158 -0.85 4.91 22.65
CA ALA A 158 -1.94 5.83 22.31
C ALA A 158 -3.14 5.64 23.24
N ARG A 159 -3.53 4.38 23.50
CA ARG A 159 -4.63 4.05 24.42
C ARG A 159 -4.30 4.33 25.89
N PHE A 160 -3.07 4.08 26.30
CA PHE A 160 -2.57 4.47 27.62
C PHE A 160 -2.64 5.98 27.86
N LEU A 161 -2.43 6.78 26.80
CA LEU A 161 -2.59 8.23 26.81
C LEU A 161 -4.05 8.69 26.64
N GLY A 162 -5.00 7.74 26.56
CA GLY A 162 -6.44 8.00 26.57
C GLY A 162 -7.07 8.25 25.20
N THR A 163 -6.43 7.85 24.09
CA THR A 163 -7.01 8.04 22.75
C THR A 163 -7.03 6.78 21.91
N ASN A 164 -8.12 6.60 21.13
CA ASN A 164 -8.22 5.63 20.03
C ASN A 164 -7.90 6.26 18.67
N ASN A 165 -7.49 7.53 18.60
CA ASN A 165 -7.04 8.19 17.38
C ASN A 165 -5.65 7.65 16.99
N VAL A 166 -5.59 6.37 16.65
CA VAL A 166 -4.40 5.67 16.18
C VAL A 166 -4.74 4.89 14.92
N ASP A 167 -4.04 5.17 13.81
CA ASP A 167 -4.26 4.48 12.54
C ASP A 167 -2.94 4.28 11.79
N ASN A 168 -3.00 3.46 10.76
CA ASN A 168 -1.84 3.20 9.93
C ASN A 168 -2.20 3.25 8.43
N SER A 169 -1.19 3.23 7.57
CA SER A 169 -1.40 3.36 6.12
C SER A 169 -2.10 2.16 5.45
N ALA A 170 -2.45 1.10 6.18
CA ALA A 170 -3.36 0.06 5.68
C ALA A 170 -4.74 0.63 5.35
N ARG A 171 -5.16 1.71 6.05
CA ARG A 171 -6.41 2.43 5.81
C ARG A 171 -6.56 2.86 4.37
N ILE A 172 -5.53 3.46 3.81
CA ILE A 172 -5.51 3.97 2.43
C ILE A 172 -5.01 2.95 1.40
N CYS A 173 -5.03 1.66 1.73
CA CYS A 173 -4.48 0.58 0.91
C CYS A 173 -5.49 -0.55 0.68
N HIS A 174 -5.71 -1.41 1.67
CA HIS A 174 -6.50 -2.63 1.57
C HIS A 174 -7.61 -2.75 2.63
N SER A 175 -8.04 -1.64 3.24
CA SER A 175 -9.19 -1.66 4.17
C SER A 175 -10.46 -2.25 3.53
N PRO A 176 -10.80 -2.00 2.23
CA PRO A 176 -11.91 -2.66 1.57
C PRO A 176 -11.81 -4.19 1.58
N SER A 177 -10.63 -4.73 1.32
CA SER A 177 -10.41 -6.19 1.35
C SER A 177 -10.65 -6.78 2.74
N THR A 178 -10.18 -6.09 3.78
CA THR A 178 -10.36 -6.48 5.17
C THR A 178 -11.84 -6.55 5.54
N VAL A 179 -12.59 -5.51 5.19
CA VAL A 179 -14.02 -5.40 5.49
C VAL A 179 -14.84 -6.39 4.67
N ALA A 180 -14.67 -6.43 3.35
CA ALA A 180 -15.44 -7.30 2.47
C ALA A 180 -15.26 -8.78 2.81
N LEU A 181 -14.01 -9.25 2.97
CA LEU A 181 -13.72 -10.63 3.34
C LEU A 181 -14.28 -10.99 4.74
N LYS A 182 -14.22 -10.04 5.70
CA LYS A 182 -14.81 -10.25 7.01
C LYS A 182 -16.32 -10.43 6.95
N GLN A 183 -17.00 -9.59 6.17
CA GLN A 183 -18.45 -9.64 6.00
C GLN A 183 -18.93 -10.87 5.23
N THR A 184 -18.16 -11.33 4.23
CA THR A 184 -18.57 -12.42 3.34
C THR A 184 -18.09 -13.80 3.78
N LEU A 185 -16.88 -13.91 4.36
CA LEU A 185 -16.24 -15.18 4.70
C LEU A 185 -15.89 -15.31 6.19
N GLY A 186 -16.08 -14.24 6.98
CA GLY A 186 -15.70 -14.20 8.40
C GLY A 186 -14.20 -14.06 8.65
N VAL A 187 -13.36 -13.87 7.61
CA VAL A 187 -11.90 -13.71 7.71
C VAL A 187 -11.45 -12.42 7.04
N SER A 188 -10.35 -11.82 7.49
CA SER A 188 -9.89 -10.51 7.00
C SER A 188 -8.53 -10.60 6.27
N ALA A 189 -8.20 -11.76 5.73
CA ALA A 189 -6.90 -12.05 5.13
C ALA A 189 -7.03 -12.93 3.89
N SER A 190 -5.92 -13.10 3.17
CA SER A 190 -5.82 -14.04 2.05
C SER A 190 -6.25 -15.46 2.48
N THR A 191 -7.10 -16.10 1.69
CA THR A 191 -7.58 -17.45 1.98
C THR A 191 -6.64 -18.57 1.49
N CYS A 192 -5.61 -18.22 0.70
CA CYS A 192 -4.65 -19.15 0.12
C CYS A 192 -3.21 -18.64 0.30
N SER A 193 -2.24 -19.41 -0.17
CA SER A 193 -0.82 -19.08 -0.19
C SER A 193 -0.32 -18.87 -1.61
N TYR A 194 0.85 -18.22 -1.78
CA TYR A 194 1.48 -18.08 -3.11
C TYR A 194 1.79 -19.42 -3.78
N ARG A 195 1.95 -20.49 -2.99
CA ARG A 195 2.17 -21.84 -3.52
C ARG A 195 0.96 -22.38 -4.27
N ASP A 196 -0.25 -21.93 -3.92
CA ASP A 196 -1.49 -22.30 -4.61
C ASP A 196 -1.56 -21.74 -6.04
N TRP A 197 -0.73 -20.74 -6.38
CA TRP A 197 -0.60 -20.26 -7.76
C TRP A 197 0.01 -21.32 -8.70
N ILE A 198 0.92 -22.16 -8.17
CA ILE A 198 1.66 -23.15 -8.97
C ILE A 198 0.79 -24.38 -9.19
N GLY A 199 0.39 -24.57 -10.45
CA GLY A 199 -0.48 -25.67 -10.85
C GLY A 199 -1.97 -25.42 -10.58
N SER A 200 -2.40 -24.19 -10.25
CA SER A 200 -3.78 -23.74 -10.46
C SER A 200 -4.07 -23.68 -11.96
N ASP A 201 -5.29 -24.00 -12.38
CA ASP A 201 -5.65 -23.91 -13.80
C ASP A 201 -5.71 -22.45 -14.26
N LEU A 202 -6.14 -21.55 -13.38
CA LEU A 202 -6.31 -20.14 -13.70
C LEU A 202 -5.87 -19.22 -12.54
N ILE A 203 -5.10 -18.19 -12.86
CA ILE A 203 -4.87 -17.04 -11.96
C ILE A 203 -5.49 -15.82 -12.61
N VAL A 204 -6.33 -15.09 -11.85
CA VAL A 204 -6.98 -13.85 -12.29
C VAL A 204 -6.40 -12.67 -11.55
N PHE A 205 -5.76 -11.75 -12.26
CA PHE A 205 -5.28 -10.48 -11.70
C PHE A 205 -6.28 -9.37 -11.97
N LEU A 206 -6.69 -8.64 -10.90
CA LEU A 206 -7.61 -7.50 -11.00
C LEU A 206 -6.95 -6.26 -10.38
N GLY A 207 -6.96 -5.15 -11.11
CA GLY A 207 -6.42 -3.87 -10.63
C GLY A 207 -4.97 -3.98 -10.12
N SER A 208 -4.11 -4.76 -10.79
CA SER A 208 -2.81 -5.20 -10.28
C SER A 208 -1.66 -4.96 -11.25
N ASN A 209 -0.47 -4.66 -10.69
CA ASN A 209 0.78 -4.50 -11.43
C ASN A 209 1.94 -5.10 -10.62
N VAL A 210 1.87 -6.41 -10.32
CA VAL A 210 2.88 -7.10 -9.50
C VAL A 210 4.30 -7.04 -10.04
N PRO A 211 4.57 -7.06 -11.37
CA PRO A 211 5.93 -6.96 -11.89
C PRO A 211 6.64 -5.65 -11.51
N ASN A 212 5.91 -4.56 -11.34
CA ASN A 212 6.44 -3.28 -10.87
C ASN A 212 6.51 -3.20 -9.34
N ASN A 213 5.43 -3.58 -8.65
CA ASN A 213 5.30 -3.35 -7.21
C ASN A 213 5.93 -4.45 -6.35
N GLN A 214 5.85 -5.71 -6.83
CA GLN A 214 6.36 -6.90 -6.13
C GLN A 214 7.08 -7.83 -7.10
N PRO A 215 8.14 -7.39 -7.80
CA PRO A 215 8.74 -8.12 -8.91
C PRO A 215 9.22 -9.53 -8.53
N VAL A 216 9.50 -9.80 -7.27
CA VAL A 216 9.88 -11.14 -6.79
C VAL A 216 8.76 -12.17 -6.97
N THR A 217 7.49 -11.75 -6.96
CA THR A 217 6.34 -12.66 -7.16
C THR A 217 6.26 -13.20 -8.58
N THR A 218 6.89 -12.53 -9.55
CA THR A 218 6.94 -13.02 -10.95
C THR A 218 7.64 -14.37 -11.06
N LYS A 219 8.44 -14.77 -10.07
CA LYS A 219 9.04 -16.10 -10.02
C LYS A 219 8.01 -17.19 -9.71
N TYR A 220 7.00 -16.91 -8.88
CA TYR A 220 5.85 -17.83 -8.74
C TYR A 220 5.09 -17.95 -10.05
N LEU A 221 4.86 -16.85 -10.76
CA LEU A 221 4.19 -16.86 -12.07
C LEU A 221 4.99 -17.65 -13.11
N TYR A 222 6.32 -17.54 -13.09
CA TYR A 222 7.18 -18.38 -13.93
C TYR A 222 6.92 -19.88 -13.67
N TYR A 223 6.93 -20.31 -12.40
CA TYR A 223 6.66 -21.71 -12.08
C TYR A 223 5.23 -22.13 -12.40
N ALA A 224 4.26 -21.27 -12.21
CA ALA A 224 2.87 -21.52 -12.59
C ALA A 224 2.75 -21.73 -14.10
N LYS A 225 3.39 -20.89 -14.93
CA LYS A 225 3.43 -21.06 -16.39
C LYS A 225 4.08 -22.37 -16.82
N GLN A 226 5.15 -22.80 -16.12
CA GLN A 226 5.79 -24.10 -16.40
C GLN A 226 4.86 -25.30 -16.14
N GLN A 227 3.82 -25.12 -15.33
CA GLN A 227 2.81 -26.15 -15.04
C GLN A 227 1.51 -25.96 -15.82
N GLY A 228 1.50 -25.09 -16.84
CA GLY A 228 0.35 -24.89 -17.72
C GLY A 228 -0.72 -23.94 -17.18
N THR A 229 -0.50 -23.28 -16.03
CA THR A 229 -1.44 -22.30 -15.47
C THR A 229 -1.74 -21.19 -16.48
N LYS A 230 -3.00 -20.92 -16.74
CA LYS A 230 -3.45 -19.75 -17.51
C LYS A 230 -3.51 -18.53 -16.61
N ILE A 231 -3.22 -17.35 -17.17
CA ILE A 231 -3.25 -16.07 -16.44
C ILE A 231 -4.12 -15.08 -17.20
N ALA A 232 -5.19 -14.62 -16.56
CA ALA A 232 -6.07 -13.56 -17.06
C ALA A 232 -5.82 -12.27 -16.28
N VAL A 233 -5.86 -11.12 -16.96
CA VAL A 233 -5.65 -9.82 -16.36
C VAL A 233 -6.84 -8.91 -16.68
N ILE A 234 -7.48 -8.36 -15.66
CA ILE A 234 -8.59 -7.42 -15.76
C ILE A 234 -8.10 -6.06 -15.22
N ASN A 235 -7.82 -5.12 -16.12
CA ASN A 235 -7.25 -3.82 -15.81
C ASN A 235 -7.70 -2.79 -16.85
N PRO A 236 -7.67 -1.49 -16.55
CA PRO A 236 -7.88 -0.45 -17.57
C PRO A 236 -6.68 -0.28 -18.52
N TYR A 237 -5.54 -0.85 -18.20
CA TYR A 237 -4.30 -0.73 -18.95
C TYR A 237 -3.63 -2.09 -19.13
N ARG A 238 -3.18 -2.38 -20.35
CA ARG A 238 -2.41 -3.58 -20.66
C ARG A 238 -0.98 -3.45 -20.14
N GLU A 239 -0.79 -3.85 -18.89
CA GLU A 239 0.49 -3.71 -18.18
C GLU A 239 1.61 -4.54 -18.85
N PRO A 240 2.67 -3.91 -19.38
CA PRO A 240 3.73 -4.62 -20.13
C PRO A 240 4.42 -5.70 -19.31
N GLY A 241 4.60 -5.46 -17.99
CA GLY A 241 5.24 -6.43 -17.11
C GLY A 241 4.40 -7.68 -16.86
N LEU A 242 3.06 -7.59 -16.94
CA LEU A 242 2.18 -8.76 -16.89
C LEU A 242 2.11 -9.48 -18.23
N GLU A 243 2.34 -8.80 -19.33
CA GLU A 243 2.44 -9.46 -20.62
C GLU A 243 3.71 -10.32 -20.71
N ARG A 244 4.87 -9.72 -20.41
CA ARG A 244 6.18 -10.41 -20.39
C ARG A 244 7.07 -9.85 -19.30
N TYR A 245 7.75 -10.74 -18.56
CA TYR A 245 8.72 -10.35 -17.56
C TYR A 245 9.99 -11.19 -17.61
N TRP A 246 11.12 -10.60 -17.20
CA TRP A 246 12.43 -11.24 -17.14
C TRP A 246 12.78 -11.52 -15.67
N VAL A 247 12.59 -12.76 -15.23
CA VAL A 247 12.86 -13.17 -13.84
C VAL A 247 14.38 -13.31 -13.65
N PRO A 248 15.05 -12.41 -12.92
CA PRO A 248 16.51 -12.31 -12.93
C PRO A 248 17.22 -13.50 -12.29
N SER A 249 16.55 -14.27 -11.45
CA SER A 249 17.09 -15.46 -10.77
C SER A 249 16.81 -16.78 -11.51
N VAL A 250 16.23 -16.72 -12.73
CA VAL A 250 15.97 -17.85 -13.60
C VAL A 250 16.64 -17.58 -14.94
N PHE A 251 17.68 -18.35 -15.27
CA PHE A 251 18.56 -18.09 -16.42
C PHE A 251 17.81 -17.92 -17.74
N GLU A 252 16.92 -18.87 -18.07
CA GLU A 252 16.12 -18.84 -19.28
C GLU A 252 15.23 -17.59 -19.35
N SER A 253 14.51 -17.30 -18.26
CA SER A 253 13.65 -16.12 -18.18
C SER A 253 14.44 -14.81 -18.18
N ALA A 254 15.63 -14.78 -17.56
CA ALA A 254 16.49 -13.61 -17.55
C ALA A 254 17.01 -13.23 -18.94
N LEU A 255 17.18 -14.19 -19.84
CA LEU A 255 17.63 -13.97 -21.22
C LEU A 255 16.46 -13.68 -22.16
N PHE A 256 15.44 -14.56 -22.20
CA PHE A 256 14.38 -14.55 -23.22
C PHE A 256 13.07 -13.93 -22.72
N GLY A 257 12.93 -13.73 -21.42
CA GLY A 257 11.68 -13.32 -20.78
C GLY A 257 10.63 -14.44 -20.76
N THR A 258 9.66 -14.30 -19.88
CA THR A 258 8.53 -15.23 -19.75
C THR A 258 7.25 -14.49 -20.12
N LYS A 259 6.48 -15.01 -21.09
CA LYS A 259 5.11 -14.57 -21.32
C LYS A 259 4.28 -14.98 -20.09
N LEU A 260 3.68 -14.03 -19.42
CA LEU A 260 2.89 -14.25 -18.21
C LEU A 260 1.41 -14.36 -18.54
N ALA A 261 0.77 -13.25 -18.91
CA ALA A 261 -0.65 -13.23 -19.21
C ALA A 261 -0.96 -13.96 -20.53
N ASP A 262 -2.01 -14.75 -20.50
CA ASP A 262 -2.61 -15.36 -21.69
C ASP A 262 -3.66 -14.43 -22.29
N GLU A 263 -4.48 -13.79 -21.44
CA GLU A 263 -5.55 -12.91 -21.86
C GLU A 263 -5.55 -11.60 -21.03
N PHE A 264 -5.90 -10.50 -21.70
CA PHE A 264 -6.21 -9.21 -21.08
C PHE A 264 -7.64 -8.82 -21.39
N PHE A 265 -8.35 -8.38 -20.37
CA PHE A 265 -9.68 -7.81 -20.45
C PHE A 265 -9.58 -6.35 -19.99
N LEU A 266 -9.69 -5.43 -20.93
CA LEU A 266 -9.61 -4.00 -20.63
C LEU A 266 -10.98 -3.51 -20.21
N ILE A 267 -11.04 -2.85 -19.06
CA ILE A 267 -12.27 -2.29 -18.50
C ILE A 267 -12.10 -0.81 -18.19
N HIS A 268 -13.20 -0.09 -18.08
CA HIS A 268 -13.18 1.27 -17.54
C HIS A 268 -12.73 1.27 -16.07
N VAL A 269 -12.06 2.34 -15.66
CA VAL A 269 -11.85 2.62 -14.24
C VAL A 269 -13.22 2.69 -13.56
N GLY A 270 -13.41 1.90 -12.49
CA GLY A 270 -14.70 1.78 -11.79
C GLY A 270 -15.69 0.81 -12.44
N GLY A 271 -15.34 0.17 -13.54
CA GLY A 271 -16.18 -0.79 -14.25
C GLY A 271 -16.13 -2.23 -13.71
N ASP A 272 -15.44 -2.46 -12.60
CA ASP A 272 -15.17 -3.80 -12.06
C ASP A 272 -16.45 -4.59 -11.76
N ILE A 273 -17.41 -3.99 -11.03
CA ILE A 273 -18.68 -4.65 -10.66
C ILE A 273 -19.50 -4.99 -11.90
N ALA A 274 -19.59 -4.08 -12.88
CA ALA A 274 -20.33 -4.31 -14.10
C ALA A 274 -19.75 -5.49 -14.90
N PHE A 275 -18.43 -5.52 -15.07
CA PHE A 275 -17.75 -6.61 -15.74
C PHE A 275 -17.96 -7.96 -15.04
N LEU A 276 -17.72 -8.01 -13.73
CA LEU A 276 -17.85 -9.24 -12.94
C LEU A 276 -19.29 -9.74 -12.86
N ASN A 277 -20.28 -8.85 -12.81
CA ASN A 277 -21.70 -9.19 -12.85
C ASN A 277 -22.09 -9.78 -14.22
N GLY A 278 -21.59 -9.22 -15.32
CA GLY A 278 -21.80 -9.78 -16.67
C GLY A 278 -21.20 -11.20 -16.79
N VAL A 279 -19.98 -11.38 -16.28
CA VAL A 279 -19.33 -12.70 -16.24
C VAL A 279 -20.15 -13.69 -15.42
N LEU A 280 -20.59 -13.30 -14.21
CA LEU A 280 -21.36 -14.18 -13.33
C LEU A 280 -22.75 -14.50 -13.90
N ARG A 281 -23.42 -13.53 -14.52
CA ARG A 281 -24.66 -13.73 -15.23
C ARG A 281 -24.50 -14.80 -16.32
N TYR A 282 -23.45 -14.71 -17.13
CA TYR A 282 -23.21 -15.70 -18.19
C TYR A 282 -22.82 -17.07 -17.66
N LEU A 283 -22.08 -17.15 -16.55
CA LEU A 283 -21.80 -18.43 -15.87
C LEU A 283 -23.08 -19.12 -15.40
N ILE A 284 -24.07 -18.36 -14.93
CA ILE A 284 -25.38 -18.90 -14.54
C ILE A 284 -26.15 -19.37 -15.78
N GLU A 285 -26.13 -18.63 -16.89
CA GLU A 285 -26.74 -18.99 -18.17
C GLU A 285 -26.12 -20.28 -18.74
N LEU A 286 -24.81 -20.48 -18.57
CA LEU A 286 -24.08 -21.69 -18.98
C LEU A 286 -24.29 -22.90 -18.03
N ASP A 287 -25.01 -22.73 -16.92
CA ASP A 287 -25.08 -23.71 -15.82
C ASP A 287 -23.66 -24.12 -15.28
N ALA A 288 -22.70 -23.21 -15.32
CA ALA A 288 -21.32 -23.46 -14.95
C ALA A 288 -21.00 -23.07 -13.49
N VAL A 289 -21.99 -22.96 -12.64
CA VAL A 289 -21.86 -22.72 -11.18
C VAL A 289 -21.81 -24.02 -10.40
N ASP A 290 -21.15 -24.04 -9.25
CA ASP A 290 -21.11 -25.19 -8.35
C ASP A 290 -22.34 -25.21 -7.44
N ARG A 291 -23.43 -25.82 -7.92
CA ARG A 291 -24.72 -25.88 -7.21
C ARG A 291 -24.61 -26.57 -5.85
N GLY A 292 -23.76 -27.61 -5.74
CA GLY A 292 -23.55 -28.33 -4.47
C GLY A 292 -22.91 -27.43 -3.41
N PHE A 293 -21.80 -26.77 -3.77
CA PHE A 293 -21.13 -25.83 -2.88
C PHE A 293 -22.05 -24.65 -2.49
N ILE A 294 -22.79 -24.11 -3.46
CA ILE A 294 -23.72 -23.00 -3.22
C ILE A 294 -24.78 -23.39 -2.18
N GLN A 295 -25.41 -24.54 -2.35
CA GLN A 295 -26.49 -24.99 -1.47
C GLN A 295 -25.99 -25.29 -0.05
N GLU A 296 -24.86 -25.98 0.05
CA GLU A 296 -24.35 -26.47 1.34
C GLU A 296 -23.65 -25.37 2.15
N HIS A 297 -22.83 -24.54 1.50
CA HIS A 297 -21.86 -23.69 2.17
C HIS A 297 -22.13 -22.19 2.06
N THR A 298 -23.18 -21.76 1.34
CA THR A 298 -23.40 -20.33 1.08
C THR A 298 -24.82 -19.86 1.41
N ALA A 299 -24.98 -18.54 1.47
CA ALA A 299 -26.25 -17.84 1.60
C ALA A 299 -26.32 -16.66 0.62
N GLY A 300 -27.54 -16.25 0.22
CA GLY A 300 -27.78 -15.04 -0.59
C GLY A 300 -27.67 -15.23 -2.11
N PHE A 301 -27.48 -16.46 -2.63
CA PHE A 301 -27.32 -16.67 -4.07
C PHE A 301 -28.59 -16.35 -4.90
N ASP A 302 -29.79 -16.67 -4.40
CA ASP A 302 -31.04 -16.42 -5.13
C ASP A 302 -31.32 -14.93 -5.26
N GLU A 303 -30.98 -14.13 -4.26
CA GLU A 303 -31.10 -12.67 -4.30
C GLU A 303 -30.11 -12.08 -5.33
N LEU A 304 -28.86 -12.54 -5.30
CA LEU A 304 -27.86 -12.16 -6.29
C LEU A 304 -28.34 -12.51 -7.71
N LYS A 305 -28.83 -13.71 -7.93
CA LYS A 305 -29.35 -14.16 -9.23
C LYS A 305 -30.47 -13.28 -9.74
N LYS A 306 -31.41 -12.89 -8.87
CA LYS A 306 -32.50 -11.95 -9.21
C LYS A 306 -31.96 -10.58 -9.60
N THR A 307 -31.01 -10.06 -8.86
CA THR A 307 -30.36 -8.77 -9.13
C THR A 307 -29.63 -8.77 -10.46
N LEU A 308 -28.88 -9.83 -10.76
CA LEU A 308 -28.18 -9.99 -12.05
C LEU A 308 -29.15 -10.03 -13.23
N ALA A 309 -30.27 -10.72 -13.08
CA ALA A 309 -31.29 -10.82 -14.14
C ALA A 309 -31.93 -9.47 -14.51
N GLN A 310 -31.92 -8.50 -13.59
CA GLN A 310 -32.46 -7.15 -13.82
C GLN A 310 -31.47 -6.21 -14.54
N GLN A 311 -30.20 -6.58 -14.64
CA GLN A 311 -29.16 -5.77 -15.29
C GLN A 311 -29.13 -6.09 -16.78
N SER A 312 -29.36 -5.12 -17.65
CA SER A 312 -29.27 -5.34 -19.10
C SER A 312 -27.79 -5.48 -19.55
N TRP A 313 -27.58 -6.18 -20.68
CA TRP A 313 -26.23 -6.30 -21.24
C TRP A 313 -25.69 -4.92 -21.66
N GLU A 314 -26.53 -4.05 -22.21
CA GLU A 314 -26.15 -2.70 -22.63
C GLU A 314 -25.66 -1.85 -21.45
N LEU A 315 -26.28 -1.99 -20.27
CA LEU A 315 -25.84 -1.32 -19.07
C LEU A 315 -24.47 -1.86 -18.62
N LEU A 316 -24.32 -3.18 -18.62
CA LEU A 316 -23.06 -3.83 -18.20
C LEU A 316 -21.90 -3.47 -19.14
N GLU A 317 -22.14 -3.45 -20.46
CA GLU A 317 -21.14 -3.02 -21.46
C GLU A 317 -20.77 -1.55 -21.28
N ARG A 318 -21.76 -0.66 -21.14
CA ARG A 318 -21.53 0.78 -20.98
C ARG A 318 -20.74 1.11 -19.73
N TYR A 319 -21.07 0.48 -18.60
CA TYR A 319 -20.39 0.79 -17.33
C TYR A 319 -19.04 0.11 -17.18
N SER A 320 -18.88 -1.10 -17.74
CA SER A 320 -17.61 -1.79 -17.72
C SER A 320 -16.64 -1.31 -18.79
N GLY A 321 -17.13 -0.79 -19.90
CA GLY A 321 -16.34 -0.48 -21.10
C GLY A 321 -15.89 -1.73 -21.87
N ALA A 322 -16.27 -2.93 -21.44
CA ALA A 322 -16.00 -4.18 -22.11
C ALA A 322 -17.25 -4.68 -22.81
N SER A 323 -17.09 -5.30 -23.97
CA SER A 323 -18.19 -5.90 -24.71
C SER A 323 -18.74 -7.15 -24.02
N ARG A 324 -20.00 -7.48 -24.29
CA ARG A 324 -20.62 -8.73 -23.87
C ARG A 324 -19.76 -9.94 -24.28
N SER A 325 -19.22 -9.94 -25.48
CA SER A 325 -18.37 -11.03 -25.97
C SER A 325 -17.07 -11.21 -25.17
N GLU A 326 -16.52 -10.14 -24.60
CA GLU A 326 -15.36 -10.21 -23.71
C GLU A 326 -15.72 -10.79 -22.34
N MET A 327 -16.88 -10.41 -21.78
CA MET A 327 -17.40 -11.01 -20.55
C MET A 327 -17.69 -12.50 -20.72
N GLU A 328 -18.32 -12.89 -21.83
CA GLU A 328 -18.58 -14.30 -22.20
C GLU A 328 -17.29 -15.09 -22.41
N ARG A 329 -16.28 -14.49 -23.06
CA ARG A 329 -14.96 -15.11 -23.25
C ARG A 329 -14.26 -15.37 -21.92
N PHE A 330 -14.27 -14.41 -21.01
CA PHE A 330 -13.69 -14.62 -19.68
C PHE A 330 -14.49 -15.66 -18.89
N ALA A 331 -15.81 -15.60 -18.90
CA ALA A 331 -16.68 -16.57 -18.25
C ALA A 331 -16.43 -18.00 -18.75
N THR A 332 -16.29 -18.18 -20.08
CA THR A 332 -15.98 -19.47 -20.68
C THR A 332 -14.61 -19.99 -20.25
N MET A 333 -13.58 -19.12 -20.23
CA MET A 333 -12.26 -19.47 -19.70
C MET A 333 -12.33 -19.92 -18.24
N TYR A 334 -13.08 -19.19 -17.41
CA TYR A 334 -13.25 -19.50 -16.01
C TYR A 334 -14.08 -20.76 -15.79
N ALA A 335 -15.12 -21.00 -16.60
CA ALA A 335 -15.94 -22.21 -16.56
C ALA A 335 -15.13 -23.49 -16.82
N GLN A 336 -14.10 -23.42 -17.66
CA GLN A 336 -13.21 -24.54 -17.98
C GLN A 336 -12.19 -24.84 -16.87
N ALA A 337 -11.88 -23.86 -16.02
CA ALA A 337 -10.91 -24.02 -14.94
C ALA A 337 -11.51 -24.81 -13.76
N LYS A 338 -10.86 -25.88 -13.32
CA LYS A 338 -11.24 -26.64 -12.11
C LYS A 338 -10.76 -25.95 -10.84
N THR A 339 -9.69 -25.19 -10.94
CA THR A 339 -9.08 -24.44 -9.85
C THR A 339 -8.75 -23.02 -10.28
N ALA A 340 -9.00 -22.03 -9.41
CA ALA A 340 -8.68 -20.64 -9.70
C ALA A 340 -8.24 -19.87 -8.46
N VAL A 341 -7.28 -18.96 -8.65
CA VAL A 341 -6.86 -17.99 -7.62
C VAL A 341 -7.13 -16.59 -8.13
N PHE A 342 -7.90 -15.81 -7.35
CA PHE A 342 -8.18 -14.41 -7.62
C PHE A 342 -7.22 -13.53 -6.84
N VAL A 343 -6.48 -12.69 -7.53
CA VAL A 343 -5.45 -11.81 -6.99
C VAL A 343 -5.78 -10.38 -7.32
N TRP A 344 -5.93 -9.52 -6.32
CA TRP A 344 -6.20 -8.10 -6.58
C TRP A 344 -5.33 -7.18 -5.78
N SER A 345 -5.16 -5.96 -6.28
CA SER A 345 -4.37 -4.90 -5.69
C SER A 345 -5.19 -3.62 -5.53
N MET A 346 -4.50 -2.50 -5.35
CA MET A 346 -5.12 -1.20 -5.05
C MET A 346 -5.99 -0.64 -6.18
N GLY A 347 -5.83 -1.10 -7.43
CA GLY A 347 -6.73 -0.73 -8.51
C GLY A 347 -8.18 -1.15 -8.28
N VAL A 348 -8.42 -2.18 -7.44
CA VAL A 348 -9.76 -2.60 -7.01
C VAL A 348 -10.21 -1.87 -5.74
N THR A 349 -9.27 -1.63 -4.80
CA THR A 349 -9.63 -1.19 -3.44
C THR A 349 -9.71 0.33 -3.28
N GLN A 350 -8.95 1.10 -4.06
CA GLN A 350 -8.89 2.56 -3.93
C GLN A 350 -10.00 3.25 -4.73
N HIS A 351 -11.24 2.91 -4.40
CA HIS A 351 -12.47 3.43 -4.96
C HIS A 351 -13.48 3.78 -3.87
N ARG A 352 -14.37 4.73 -4.15
CA ARG A 352 -15.52 5.05 -3.29
C ARG A 352 -16.50 3.88 -3.07
N PHE A 353 -16.34 2.78 -3.82
CA PHE A 353 -17.05 1.51 -3.69
C PHE A 353 -16.09 0.32 -3.65
N GLY A 354 -14.93 0.51 -3.03
CA GLY A 354 -13.87 -0.51 -2.94
C GLY A 354 -14.31 -1.78 -2.23
N VAL A 355 -15.16 -1.67 -1.21
CA VAL A 355 -15.73 -2.83 -0.49
C VAL A 355 -16.62 -3.66 -1.42
N GLU A 356 -17.46 -3.01 -2.21
CA GLU A 356 -18.36 -3.68 -3.17
C GLU A 356 -17.59 -4.33 -4.32
N ASN A 357 -16.52 -3.69 -4.83
CA ASN A 357 -15.62 -4.29 -5.82
C ASN A 357 -15.04 -5.63 -5.31
N VAL A 358 -14.58 -5.67 -4.07
CA VAL A 358 -14.05 -6.91 -3.49
C VAL A 358 -15.17 -7.96 -3.31
N LYS A 359 -16.37 -7.55 -2.89
CA LYS A 359 -17.52 -8.46 -2.79
C LYS A 359 -17.92 -9.05 -4.13
N ALA A 360 -17.81 -8.29 -5.24
CA ALA A 360 -18.04 -8.82 -6.59
C ALA A 360 -17.02 -9.93 -6.97
N ILE A 361 -15.75 -9.76 -6.58
CA ILE A 361 -14.73 -10.82 -6.75
C ILE A 361 -15.08 -12.05 -5.90
N VAL A 362 -15.52 -11.86 -4.66
CA VAL A 362 -15.94 -12.94 -3.77
C VAL A 362 -17.13 -13.69 -4.36
N ASN A 363 -18.16 -12.98 -4.87
CA ASN A 363 -19.31 -13.59 -5.54
C ASN A 363 -18.87 -14.53 -6.67
N LEU A 364 -17.93 -14.08 -7.53
CA LEU A 364 -17.44 -14.89 -8.63
C LEU A 364 -16.69 -16.14 -8.14
N ALA A 365 -15.88 -16.02 -7.09
CA ALA A 365 -15.16 -17.15 -6.51
C ALA A 365 -16.12 -18.16 -5.85
N LEU A 366 -17.09 -17.69 -5.06
CA LEU A 366 -18.09 -18.54 -4.40
C LEU A 366 -18.99 -19.27 -5.38
N ALA A 367 -19.35 -18.67 -6.52
CA ALA A 367 -20.18 -19.28 -7.54
C ALA A 367 -19.61 -20.62 -8.06
N ARG A 368 -18.31 -20.83 -7.93
CA ARG A 368 -17.64 -22.07 -8.36
C ARG A 368 -16.82 -22.73 -7.25
N GLY A 369 -17.07 -22.39 -5.98
CA GLY A 369 -16.39 -23.00 -4.83
C GLY A 369 -14.87 -22.82 -4.85
N MET A 370 -14.35 -21.69 -5.35
CA MET A 370 -12.91 -21.42 -5.47
C MET A 370 -12.28 -20.89 -4.17
N VAL A 371 -12.74 -21.38 -3.02
CA VAL A 371 -12.27 -20.99 -1.67
C VAL A 371 -12.11 -22.24 -0.80
N GLY A 372 -11.10 -22.27 0.05
CA GLY A 372 -10.92 -23.33 1.05
C GLY A 372 -10.40 -24.66 0.54
N ARG A 373 -9.96 -24.75 -0.69
CA ARG A 373 -9.37 -25.95 -1.30
C ARG A 373 -8.04 -25.65 -2.00
N GLU A 374 -7.30 -26.72 -2.28
CA GLU A 374 -5.97 -26.63 -2.90
C GLU A 374 -6.03 -25.94 -4.25
N LYS A 375 -5.03 -25.08 -4.54
CA LYS A 375 -4.90 -24.29 -5.78
C LYS A 375 -6.07 -23.36 -6.08
N CYS A 376 -6.86 -23.03 -5.05
CA CYS A 376 -7.96 -22.09 -5.11
C CYS A 376 -7.81 -21.04 -4.03
N GLY A 377 -8.33 -19.84 -4.26
CA GLY A 377 -8.40 -18.85 -3.19
C GLY A 377 -8.54 -17.40 -3.64
N LEU A 378 -8.67 -16.58 -2.64
CA LEU A 378 -8.84 -15.14 -2.68
C LEU A 378 -7.61 -14.49 -2.06
N MET A 379 -6.86 -13.71 -2.84
CA MET A 379 -5.60 -13.10 -2.40
C MET A 379 -5.59 -11.59 -2.63
N PRO A 380 -6.01 -10.79 -1.64
CA PRO A 380 -5.65 -9.38 -1.61
C PRO A 380 -4.14 -9.25 -1.46
N ILE A 381 -3.44 -8.97 -2.56
CA ILE A 381 -1.98 -8.91 -2.52
C ILE A 381 -1.51 -7.62 -1.86
N ARG A 382 -1.27 -7.68 -0.54
CA ARG A 382 -0.86 -6.54 0.27
C ARG A 382 0.43 -5.93 -0.27
N GLY A 383 0.50 -4.60 -0.31
CA GLY A 383 1.66 -3.89 -0.87
C GLY A 383 2.85 -3.88 0.08
N HIS A 384 2.72 -3.22 1.22
CA HIS A 384 3.83 -2.93 2.14
C HIS A 384 4.03 -4.00 3.21
N SER A 385 5.24 -4.09 3.74
CA SER A 385 5.67 -5.16 4.65
C SER A 385 4.92 -5.21 5.99
N GLY A 386 4.46 -4.09 6.54
CA GLY A 386 3.77 -4.03 7.83
C GLY A 386 2.25 -3.90 7.76
N VAL A 387 1.69 -3.84 6.56
CA VAL A 387 0.30 -3.43 6.34
C VAL A 387 -0.75 -4.35 6.99
N GLN A 388 -0.52 -5.65 6.99
CA GLN A 388 -1.45 -6.60 7.57
C GLN A 388 -1.28 -6.68 9.08
N GLY A 389 -0.05 -6.83 9.55
CA GLY A 389 0.23 -6.96 10.97
C GLY A 389 -0.17 -5.73 11.79
N GLY A 390 0.02 -4.51 11.23
CA GLY A 390 -0.40 -3.29 11.90
C GLY A 390 -1.89 -3.25 12.25
N ALA A 391 -2.75 -3.73 11.34
CA ALA A 391 -4.18 -3.85 11.62
C ALA A 391 -4.49 -4.97 12.62
N GLU A 392 -3.85 -6.13 12.49
CA GLU A 392 -4.11 -7.31 13.30
C GLU A 392 -3.67 -7.13 14.77
N VAL A 393 -2.60 -6.37 15.03
CA VAL A 393 -2.15 -6.04 16.39
C VAL A 393 -2.85 -4.81 16.98
N GLY A 394 -3.88 -4.28 16.30
CA GLY A 394 -4.77 -3.25 16.83
C GLY A 394 -4.31 -1.79 16.60
N CYS A 395 -3.34 -1.53 15.72
CA CYS A 395 -2.95 -0.17 15.35
C CYS A 395 -3.94 0.43 14.33
N VAL A 396 -5.21 0.46 14.71
CA VAL A 396 -6.34 0.98 13.95
C VAL A 396 -7.37 1.60 14.91
N PRO A 397 -8.17 2.58 14.46
CA PRO A 397 -9.05 3.34 15.38
C PRO A 397 -10.31 2.58 15.80
N TRP A 398 -10.67 1.50 15.11
CA TRP A 398 -11.95 0.81 15.25
C TRP A 398 -11.86 -0.56 15.92
N ASN A 399 -10.63 -1.11 15.99
CA ASN A 399 -10.40 -2.41 16.57
C ASN A 399 -9.26 -2.39 17.59
N LEU A 400 -9.41 -3.20 18.61
CA LEU A 400 -8.37 -3.59 19.55
C LEU A 400 -7.55 -4.77 18.95
N PRO A 401 -6.43 -5.17 19.57
CA PRO A 401 -5.64 -6.31 19.11
C PRO A 401 -6.51 -7.58 18.92
N GLY A 402 -6.20 -8.36 17.88
CA GLY A 402 -6.98 -9.54 17.51
C GLY A 402 -8.21 -9.25 16.64
N GLY A 403 -8.47 -7.97 16.34
CA GLY A 403 -9.61 -7.56 15.52
C GLY A 403 -10.92 -7.41 16.31
N ASP A 404 -10.86 -7.41 17.65
CA ASP A 404 -11.98 -7.10 18.51
C ASP A 404 -12.45 -5.65 18.25
N PRO A 405 -13.73 -5.38 17.92
CA PRO A 405 -14.20 -4.03 17.69
C PRO A 405 -14.10 -3.20 18.98
N VAL A 406 -13.83 -1.90 18.84
CA VAL A 406 -13.87 -0.97 19.96
C VAL A 406 -15.32 -0.78 20.39
N THR A 407 -15.65 -1.38 21.50
CA THR A 407 -16.94 -1.27 22.21
C THR A 407 -16.68 -1.10 23.69
N ARG A 408 -17.72 -0.79 24.47
CA ARG A 408 -17.59 -0.71 25.93
C ARG A 408 -17.09 -2.03 26.53
N GLU A 409 -17.64 -3.16 26.09
CA GLU A 409 -17.30 -4.50 26.59
C GLU A 409 -15.84 -4.87 26.29
N THR A 410 -15.40 -4.67 25.04
CA THR A 410 -14.02 -4.97 24.64
C THR A 410 -13.02 -4.03 25.27
N ALA A 411 -13.35 -2.74 25.40
CA ALA A 411 -12.52 -1.76 26.10
C ALA A 411 -12.36 -2.13 27.58
N GLU A 412 -13.43 -2.53 28.28
CA GLU A 412 -13.37 -2.99 29.68
C GLU A 412 -12.55 -4.27 29.83
N LYS A 413 -12.63 -5.21 28.84
CA LYS A 413 -11.78 -6.43 28.79
C LYS A 413 -10.30 -6.06 28.77
N PHE A 414 -9.89 -5.18 27.87
CA PHE A 414 -8.50 -4.75 27.75
C PHE A 414 -8.07 -3.85 28.92
N SER A 415 -8.95 -3.00 29.45
CA SER A 415 -8.66 -2.18 30.64
C SER A 415 -8.31 -3.03 31.85
N ARG A 416 -9.08 -4.07 32.13
CA ARG A 416 -8.78 -5.02 33.20
C ARG A 416 -7.45 -5.75 32.98
N TRP A 417 -7.14 -6.08 31.73
CA TRP A 417 -5.94 -6.83 31.41
C TRP A 417 -4.68 -5.94 31.44
N TRP A 418 -4.75 -4.74 30.86
CA TRP A 418 -3.60 -3.84 30.81
C TRP A 418 -3.43 -3.00 32.08
N GLY A 419 -4.45 -2.92 32.94
CA GLY A 419 -4.42 -2.18 34.19
C GLY A 419 -4.60 -0.66 34.03
N PHE A 420 -5.10 -0.19 32.90
CA PHE A 420 -5.44 1.21 32.65
C PHE A 420 -6.71 1.33 31.77
N ASP A 421 -7.39 2.46 31.87
CA ASP A 421 -8.62 2.71 31.14
C ASP A 421 -8.35 2.81 29.62
N VAL A 422 -9.00 1.93 28.84
CA VAL A 422 -8.99 1.95 27.38
C VAL A 422 -10.26 2.67 26.91
N PRO A 423 -10.15 3.68 26.01
CA PRO A 423 -11.33 4.38 25.51
C PRO A 423 -12.29 3.43 24.79
N SER A 424 -13.59 3.58 25.03
CA SER A 424 -14.66 2.74 24.47
C SER A 424 -15.28 3.26 23.18
N GLU A 425 -14.91 4.47 22.77
CA GLU A 425 -15.37 5.08 21.52
C GLU A 425 -14.34 4.88 20.42
N ARG A 426 -14.83 4.72 19.18
CA ARG A 426 -13.93 4.64 18.03
C ARG A 426 -13.10 5.91 17.89
N GLY A 427 -11.86 5.77 17.43
CA GLY A 427 -11.00 6.88 17.08
C GLY A 427 -11.19 7.36 15.64
N LEU A 428 -10.40 8.38 15.28
CA LEU A 428 -10.32 8.94 13.94
C LEU A 428 -9.40 8.07 13.06
N SER A 429 -9.84 7.78 11.82
CA SER A 429 -9.01 7.21 10.78
C SER A 429 -7.98 8.22 10.27
N ALA A 430 -6.97 7.74 9.54
CA ALA A 430 -5.92 8.59 8.96
C ALA A 430 -6.46 9.76 8.11
N VAL A 431 -7.56 9.56 7.38
CA VAL A 431 -8.22 10.61 6.59
C VAL A 431 -8.94 11.58 7.51
N GLU A 432 -9.74 11.07 8.46
CA GLU A 432 -10.46 11.87 9.44
C GLU A 432 -9.53 12.70 10.34
N MET A 433 -8.30 12.20 10.62
CA MET A 433 -7.28 12.95 11.36
C MET A 433 -6.87 14.22 10.62
N ILE A 434 -6.74 14.19 9.30
CA ILE A 434 -6.36 15.36 8.49
C ILE A 434 -7.54 16.33 8.34
N GLU A 435 -8.77 15.83 8.18
CA GLU A 435 -9.98 16.66 8.21
C GLU A 435 -10.11 17.38 9.57
N ALA A 436 -9.99 16.64 10.68
CA ALA A 436 -10.03 17.18 12.01
C ALA A 436 -8.88 18.17 12.30
N ALA A 437 -7.69 17.93 11.72
CA ALA A 437 -6.57 18.88 11.82
C ALA A 437 -6.88 20.18 11.09
N HIS A 438 -7.48 20.13 9.91
CA HIS A 438 -7.89 21.32 9.17
C HIS A 438 -8.97 22.12 9.92
N GLU A 439 -9.88 21.44 10.62
CA GLU A 439 -10.92 22.06 11.47
C GLU A 439 -10.38 22.57 12.81
N GLY A 440 -9.09 22.40 13.11
CA GLY A 440 -8.47 22.80 14.37
C GLY A 440 -8.84 21.92 15.57
N ARG A 441 -9.38 20.71 15.32
CA ARG A 441 -9.74 19.74 16.36
C ARG A 441 -8.56 18.86 16.81
N ILE A 442 -7.44 18.85 16.08
CA ILE A 442 -6.20 18.16 16.45
C ILE A 442 -5.17 19.18 16.91
N GLU A 443 -4.68 19.02 18.13
CA GLU A 443 -3.63 19.85 18.73
C GLU A 443 -2.25 19.18 18.72
N LEU A 444 -2.23 17.84 18.73
CA LEU A 444 -1.01 17.06 18.67
C LEU A 444 -1.15 15.95 17.62
N LEU A 445 -0.28 15.98 16.62
CA LEU A 445 -0.16 14.93 15.60
C LEU A 445 1.21 14.26 15.72
N TYR A 446 1.22 12.98 16.08
CA TYR A 446 2.42 12.14 16.12
C TYR A 446 2.44 11.22 14.89
N SER A 447 3.44 11.39 14.01
CA SER A 447 3.64 10.57 12.81
C SER A 447 4.90 9.72 12.94
N ALA A 448 4.77 8.39 12.96
CA ALA A 448 5.90 7.47 12.85
C ALA A 448 6.06 7.03 11.39
N GLY A 449 6.94 7.73 10.66
CA GLY A 449 7.02 7.65 9.21
C GLY A 449 5.77 8.22 8.52
N GLY A 450 5.65 7.94 7.22
CA GLY A 450 4.50 8.36 6.44
C GLY A 450 4.61 9.77 5.87
N ASN A 451 3.76 10.05 4.90
CA ASN A 451 3.76 11.33 4.20
C ASN A 451 2.35 11.65 3.69
N PHE A 452 1.55 12.33 4.48
CA PHE A 452 0.19 12.71 4.12
C PHE A 452 0.14 13.59 2.86
N LEU A 453 1.14 14.48 2.66
CA LEU A 453 1.19 15.37 1.48
C LEU A 453 1.30 14.62 0.16
N GLU A 454 1.94 13.44 0.17
CA GLU A 454 2.10 12.62 -1.03
C GLU A 454 1.06 11.50 -1.11
N THR A 455 0.36 11.17 -0.02
CA THR A 455 -0.52 10.00 0.02
C THR A 455 -1.99 10.33 -0.12
N LEU A 456 -2.44 11.50 0.27
CA LEU A 456 -3.85 11.88 0.26
C LEU A 456 -4.22 12.76 -0.93
N PRO A 457 -5.51 12.77 -1.34
CA PRO A 457 -6.04 13.73 -2.28
C PRO A 457 -5.85 15.18 -1.84
N GLU A 458 -5.86 16.11 -2.78
CA GLU A 458 -5.74 17.56 -2.55
C GLU A 458 -4.55 17.94 -1.63
N PRO A 459 -3.27 17.80 -2.10
CA PRO A 459 -2.09 18.10 -1.27
C PRO A 459 -2.07 19.51 -0.68
N GLY A 460 -2.74 20.48 -1.31
CA GLY A 460 -2.90 21.85 -0.79
C GLY A 460 -3.66 21.86 0.53
N PHE A 461 -4.83 21.22 0.57
CA PHE A 461 -5.64 21.06 1.78
C PHE A 461 -4.87 20.34 2.89
N VAL A 462 -4.16 19.26 2.54
CA VAL A 462 -3.35 18.52 3.52
C VAL A 462 -2.25 19.41 4.11
N ARG A 463 -1.62 20.26 3.30
CA ARG A 463 -0.63 21.24 3.78
C ARG A 463 -1.23 22.22 4.76
N GLU A 464 -2.40 22.78 4.43
CA GLU A 464 -3.11 23.70 5.33
C GLU A 464 -3.51 23.02 6.65
N ALA A 465 -3.99 21.78 6.59
CA ALA A 465 -4.30 20.99 7.77
C ALA A 465 -3.08 20.84 8.68
N LEU A 466 -1.92 20.47 8.12
CA LEU A 466 -0.67 20.34 8.88
C LEU A 466 -0.18 21.68 9.45
N GLN A 467 -0.40 22.80 8.76
CA GLN A 467 -0.06 24.13 9.25
C GLN A 467 -0.90 24.56 10.46
N ARG A 468 -2.13 24.05 10.57
CA ARG A 468 -3.05 24.38 11.67
C ARG A 468 -2.79 23.57 12.94
N VAL A 469 -2.08 22.42 12.85
CA VAL A 469 -1.76 21.61 14.02
C VAL A 469 -0.69 22.30 14.86
N PRO A 470 -0.98 22.67 16.13
CA PRO A 470 -0.03 23.37 16.99
C PRO A 470 1.25 22.59 17.24
N PHE A 471 1.15 21.27 17.47
CA PHE A 471 2.31 20.46 17.84
C PHE A 471 2.40 19.20 16.98
N ARG A 472 3.49 19.06 16.22
CA ARG A 472 3.73 17.89 15.36
C ARG A 472 5.02 17.20 15.75
N VAL A 473 4.93 15.86 15.87
CA VAL A 473 6.09 14.99 16.07
C VAL A 473 6.25 14.11 14.84
N HIS A 474 7.45 14.07 14.29
CA HIS A 474 7.81 13.16 13.20
C HIS A 474 8.96 12.26 13.65
N GLN A 475 8.64 10.99 13.89
CA GLN A 475 9.59 9.92 14.14
C GLN A 475 9.90 9.24 12.81
N ASP A 476 11.10 9.39 12.27
CA ASP A 476 11.44 8.84 10.97
C ASP A 476 12.95 8.55 10.83
N ILE A 477 13.30 7.84 9.78
CA ILE A 477 14.70 7.52 9.44
C ILE A 477 15.32 8.55 8.49
N VAL A 478 14.51 9.28 7.72
CA VAL A 478 14.94 10.27 6.71
C VAL A 478 14.04 11.50 6.75
N LEU A 479 14.50 12.57 6.09
CA LEU A 479 13.71 13.79 5.94
C LEU A 479 12.62 13.61 4.87
N THR A 480 11.40 14.08 5.18
CA THR A 480 10.23 14.03 4.30
C THR A 480 9.53 15.39 4.23
N SER A 481 8.76 15.63 3.17
CA SER A 481 8.10 16.92 2.91
C SER A 481 7.15 17.42 4.00
N PRO A 482 6.37 16.58 4.73
CA PRO A 482 5.51 17.06 5.83
C PRO A 482 6.28 17.67 6.99
N MET A 483 7.52 17.25 7.21
CA MET A 483 8.38 17.80 8.28
C MET A 483 8.73 19.27 8.05
N LEU A 484 8.76 19.67 6.76
CA LEU A 484 9.15 21.02 6.32
C LEU A 484 7.98 22.01 6.33
N VAL A 485 6.74 21.54 6.49
CA VAL A 485 5.57 22.42 6.59
C VAL A 485 5.70 23.30 7.83
N ASP A 486 5.39 24.59 7.71
CA ASP A 486 5.53 25.54 8.80
C ASP A 486 4.69 25.13 10.02
N PRO A 487 5.25 25.19 11.23
CA PRO A 487 4.51 24.86 12.43
C PRO A 487 3.56 25.99 12.85
N ALA A 488 2.38 25.63 13.37
CA ALA A 488 1.57 26.62 14.10
C ALA A 488 2.20 27.01 15.45
N ASP A 489 2.93 26.09 16.09
CA ASP A 489 3.74 26.30 17.29
C ASP A 489 5.08 25.56 17.19
N THR A 490 5.09 24.21 17.22
CA THR A 490 6.33 23.42 17.28
C THR A 490 6.29 22.17 16.42
N VAL A 491 7.41 21.88 15.75
CA VAL A 491 7.68 20.57 15.08
C VAL A 491 8.91 19.94 15.71
N VAL A 492 8.78 18.66 16.09
CA VAL A 492 9.88 17.84 16.64
C VAL A 492 10.18 16.70 15.69
N LEU A 493 11.46 16.50 15.33
CA LEU A 493 11.95 15.36 14.59
C LEU A 493 12.69 14.40 15.53
N LEU A 494 12.29 13.12 15.52
CA LEU A 494 12.91 12.08 16.32
C LEU A 494 13.58 11.05 15.40
N PRO A 495 14.91 10.82 15.53
CA PRO A 495 15.63 9.88 14.65
C PRO A 495 15.34 8.44 15.06
N ALA A 496 14.71 7.70 14.14
CA ALA A 496 14.41 6.29 14.31
C ALA A 496 15.50 5.38 13.71
N ARG A 497 15.67 4.20 14.28
CA ARG A 497 16.41 3.09 13.68
C ARG A 497 15.61 2.46 12.56
N THR A 498 16.32 1.99 11.53
CA THR A 498 15.67 1.19 10.51
C THR A 498 15.20 -0.14 11.07
N ARG A 499 14.33 -0.84 10.36
CA ARG A 499 13.84 -2.15 10.74
C ARG A 499 14.95 -3.15 11.10
N TYR A 500 16.06 -3.11 10.35
CA TYR A 500 17.20 -4.02 10.57
C TYR A 500 18.03 -3.69 11.80
N GLU A 501 17.83 -2.53 12.37
CA GLU A 501 18.55 -2.00 13.53
C GLU A 501 17.71 -2.02 14.82
N GLN A 502 16.44 -2.46 14.74
CA GLN A 502 15.56 -2.56 15.91
C GLN A 502 16.15 -3.50 16.95
N ARG A 503 16.26 -3.04 18.18
CA ARG A 503 16.82 -3.81 19.31
C ARG A 503 16.02 -5.09 19.53
N GLY A 504 16.69 -6.23 19.50
CA GLY A 504 16.07 -7.55 19.65
C GLY A 504 15.32 -8.05 18.42
N GLY A 505 15.50 -7.38 17.26
CA GLY A 505 14.81 -7.72 16.02
C GLY A 505 13.33 -7.40 16.04
N GLY A 506 12.60 -7.89 15.06
CA GLY A 506 11.16 -7.65 14.95
C GLY A 506 10.48 -8.57 13.94
N THR A 507 9.16 -8.63 13.99
CA THR A 507 8.35 -9.47 13.11
C THR A 507 7.54 -8.64 12.12
N GLN A 508 7.13 -9.28 11.02
CA GLN A 508 6.12 -8.75 10.09
C GLN A 508 5.13 -9.83 9.71
N THR A 509 3.91 -9.44 9.39
CA THR A 509 2.89 -10.35 8.85
C THR A 509 2.83 -10.20 7.34
N THR A 510 2.99 -11.32 6.60
CA THR A 510 2.95 -11.35 5.14
C THR A 510 1.53 -11.42 4.59
N THR A 511 1.38 -11.21 3.26
CA THR A 511 0.09 -11.39 2.55
C THR A 511 -0.53 -12.76 2.82
N GLU A 512 0.27 -13.82 2.86
CA GLU A 512 -0.18 -15.19 3.11
C GLU A 512 -0.15 -15.60 4.59
N ARG A 513 -0.17 -14.60 5.49
CA ARG A 513 -0.33 -14.75 6.94
C ARG A 513 0.87 -15.37 7.68
N TYR A 514 2.04 -15.42 7.06
CA TYR A 514 3.24 -15.74 7.81
C TYR A 514 3.66 -14.55 8.69
N ILE A 515 3.86 -14.82 9.96
CA ILE A 515 4.58 -13.94 10.88
C ILE A 515 6.04 -14.33 10.80
N VAL A 516 6.88 -13.48 10.22
CA VAL A 516 8.29 -13.79 9.90
C VAL A 516 9.19 -12.93 10.77
N PHE A 517 10.20 -13.56 11.40
CA PHE A 517 11.14 -12.87 12.26
C PHE A 517 12.38 -12.36 11.50
N SER A 518 12.68 -11.07 11.67
CA SER A 518 13.91 -10.41 11.21
C SER A 518 14.82 -10.16 12.42
N PRO A 519 16.02 -10.77 12.49
CA PRO A 519 16.94 -10.48 13.58
C PRO A 519 17.44 -9.04 13.51
N GLU A 520 17.91 -8.50 14.63
CA GLU A 520 18.71 -7.30 14.65
C GLU A 520 20.02 -7.54 13.88
N ILE A 521 20.31 -6.73 12.88
CA ILE A 521 21.49 -6.87 12.03
C ILE A 521 22.63 -6.05 12.60
N PRO A 522 23.78 -6.67 12.96
CA PRO A 522 24.95 -5.94 13.43
C PRO A 522 25.49 -4.99 12.36
N GLY A 523 25.73 -3.72 12.73
CA GLY A 523 26.23 -2.70 11.83
C GLY A 523 26.33 -1.34 12.50
N ARG A 524 26.73 -0.35 11.70
CA ARG A 524 26.82 1.04 12.17
C ARG A 524 25.42 1.57 12.47
N ARG A 525 25.25 2.20 13.62
CA ARG A 525 24.06 3.00 13.95
C ARG A 525 24.31 4.46 13.59
N VAL A 526 23.27 5.16 13.18
CA VAL A 526 23.38 6.55 12.77
C VAL A 526 23.04 7.47 13.96
N GLY A 527 24.02 8.28 14.34
CA GLY A 527 23.87 9.26 15.42
C GLY A 527 23.31 8.66 16.71
N GLU A 528 22.30 9.32 17.25
CA GLU A 528 21.61 8.94 18.48
C GLU A 528 20.26 8.25 18.19
N SER A 529 20.07 7.67 16.98
CA SER A 529 18.82 6.99 16.62
C SER A 529 18.46 5.87 17.59
N ARG A 530 17.17 5.76 17.95
CA ARG A 530 16.63 4.74 18.88
C ARG A 530 15.67 3.81 18.19
N SER A 531 15.46 2.63 18.76
CA SER A 531 14.43 1.70 18.30
C SER A 531 13.05 2.34 18.46
N GLU A 532 12.20 2.20 17.48
CA GLU A 532 10.90 2.90 17.44
C GLU A 532 10.02 2.55 18.63
N TRP A 533 9.99 1.27 19.05
CA TRP A 533 9.22 0.86 20.22
C TRP A 533 9.77 1.45 21.53
N GLU A 534 11.10 1.66 21.66
CA GLU A 534 11.72 2.32 22.81
C GLU A 534 11.29 3.79 22.91
N ILE A 535 11.22 4.50 21.77
CA ILE A 535 10.79 5.91 21.74
C ILE A 535 9.36 6.07 22.29
N PHE A 536 8.45 5.20 21.88
CA PHE A 536 7.06 5.23 22.38
C PHE A 536 6.97 4.93 23.88
N LEU A 537 7.75 3.96 24.38
CA LEU A 537 7.78 3.64 25.80
C LEU A 537 8.34 4.79 26.65
N GLU A 538 9.48 5.34 26.23
CA GLU A 538 10.12 6.45 26.92
C GLU A 538 9.21 7.69 26.99
N LEU A 539 8.43 7.95 25.93
CA LEU A 539 7.41 8.99 25.94
C LEU A 539 6.31 8.69 26.98
N ALA A 540 5.75 7.49 26.96
CA ALA A 540 4.68 7.10 27.88
C ALA A 540 5.14 7.16 29.35
N GLU A 541 6.36 6.70 29.65
CA GLU A 541 6.97 6.76 30.98
C GLU A 541 7.16 8.21 31.47
N ARG A 542 7.53 9.12 30.57
CA ARG A 542 7.68 10.55 30.90
C ARG A 542 6.35 11.26 31.09
N VAL A 543 5.31 10.85 30.37
CA VAL A 543 3.96 11.42 30.54
C VAL A 543 3.37 11.00 31.89
N SER A 544 3.54 9.74 32.28
CA SER A 544 2.97 9.17 33.51
C SER A 544 4.00 8.31 34.25
N PRO A 545 4.98 8.90 34.95
CA PRO A 545 6.04 8.13 35.63
C PRO A 545 5.52 7.12 36.65
N ASP A 546 4.47 7.44 37.38
CA ASP A 546 3.87 6.59 38.43
C ASP A 546 3.20 5.34 37.83
N ARG A 547 2.76 5.41 36.57
CA ARG A 547 2.07 4.34 35.83
C ARG A 547 2.96 3.61 34.82
N LYS A 548 4.26 3.89 34.77
CA LYS A 548 5.20 3.29 33.81
C LYS A 548 5.21 1.76 33.84
N HIS A 549 4.96 1.14 35.01
CA HIS A 549 4.91 -0.31 35.17
C HIS A 549 3.82 -0.99 34.33
N LEU A 550 2.77 -0.26 33.90
CA LEU A 550 1.68 -0.76 33.06
C LEU A 550 2.02 -0.83 31.56
N ILE A 551 3.07 -0.12 31.16
CA ILE A 551 3.44 0.02 29.74
C ILE A 551 4.91 -0.39 29.46
N HIS A 552 5.62 -0.87 30.45
CA HIS A 552 7.06 -1.15 30.37
C HIS A 552 7.36 -2.51 29.72
N PHE A 553 8.26 -2.49 28.72
CA PHE A 553 8.87 -3.70 28.13
C PHE A 553 10.39 -3.53 28.14
N ARG A 554 11.11 -4.51 28.66
CA ARG A 554 12.59 -4.52 28.72
C ARG A 554 13.24 -4.97 27.40
N ALA A 555 12.52 -5.75 26.61
CA ALA A 555 13.00 -6.33 25.36
C ALA A 555 11.85 -6.58 24.37
N ALA A 556 12.15 -6.57 23.08
CA ALA A 556 11.20 -6.89 22.02
C ALA A 556 10.57 -8.29 22.17
N GLN A 557 11.24 -9.19 22.88
CA GLN A 557 10.69 -10.52 23.21
C GLN A 557 9.45 -10.41 24.12
N GLU A 558 9.50 -9.57 25.15
CA GLU A 558 8.35 -9.37 26.06
C GLU A 558 7.15 -8.80 25.31
N ILE A 559 7.40 -7.97 24.28
CA ILE A 559 6.35 -7.45 23.40
C ILE A 559 5.71 -8.62 22.62
N ARG A 560 6.50 -9.53 22.05
CA ARG A 560 5.98 -10.71 21.34
C ARG A 560 5.21 -11.66 22.27
N ASP A 561 5.68 -11.81 23.51
CA ASP A 561 4.99 -12.62 24.54
C ASP A 561 3.61 -12.03 24.88
N GLU A 562 3.48 -10.70 24.88
CA GLU A 562 2.20 -10.04 25.10
C GLU A 562 1.31 -10.06 23.83
N ILE A 563 1.88 -9.87 22.63
CA ILE A 563 1.14 -10.00 21.37
C ILE A 563 0.48 -11.38 21.24
N ALA A 564 1.18 -12.46 21.61
CA ALA A 564 0.62 -13.81 21.56
C ALA A 564 -0.65 -13.97 22.42
N LYS A 565 -0.74 -13.22 23.52
CA LYS A 565 -1.92 -13.20 24.41
C LYS A 565 -3.01 -12.28 23.88
N ALA A 566 -2.62 -11.12 23.32
CA ALA A 566 -3.53 -10.12 22.80
C ALA A 566 -4.20 -10.52 21.49
N VAL A 567 -3.51 -11.32 20.69
CA VAL A 567 -3.90 -11.77 19.35
C VAL A 567 -3.80 -13.29 19.30
N PRO A 568 -4.82 -14.04 19.76
CA PRO A 568 -4.73 -15.49 19.93
C PRO A 568 -4.31 -16.24 18.65
N PHE A 569 -4.69 -15.77 17.47
CA PHE A 569 -4.28 -16.41 16.21
C PHE A 569 -2.81 -16.12 15.84
N TYR A 570 -2.08 -15.28 16.62
CA TYR A 570 -0.64 -15.08 16.51
C TYR A 570 0.16 -16.05 17.42
N ASP A 571 -0.48 -17.02 18.02
CA ASP A 571 0.23 -18.01 18.85
C ASP A 571 1.39 -18.63 18.07
N GLY A 572 2.55 -18.69 18.71
CA GLY A 572 3.82 -19.04 18.08
C GLY A 572 4.76 -17.86 17.85
N ILE A 573 4.26 -16.60 17.80
CA ILE A 573 5.11 -15.40 17.65
C ILE A 573 6.14 -15.28 18.78
N GLN A 574 5.76 -15.67 20.00
CA GLN A 574 6.62 -15.64 21.19
C GLN A 574 7.82 -16.61 21.09
N HIS A 575 7.82 -17.53 20.13
CA HIS A 575 8.92 -18.49 19.92
C HIS A 575 9.87 -18.09 18.80
N LEU A 576 9.56 -17.04 18.04
CA LEU A 576 10.37 -16.57 16.92
C LEU A 576 11.61 -15.80 17.44
N ARG A 577 12.82 -16.34 17.21
CA ARG A 577 14.08 -15.80 17.73
C ARG A 577 15.21 -15.73 16.72
N LYS A 578 15.13 -16.54 15.67
CA LYS A 578 16.23 -16.74 14.72
C LYS A 578 15.78 -16.39 13.30
N LYS A 579 16.73 -16.05 12.46
CA LYS A 579 16.51 -15.91 11.02
C LYS A 579 15.74 -17.12 10.48
N ARG A 580 14.71 -16.84 9.69
CA ARG A 580 13.76 -17.78 9.07
C ARG A 580 12.72 -18.39 10.01
N ASP A 581 12.75 -18.07 11.28
CA ASP A 581 11.64 -18.46 12.13
C ASP A 581 10.38 -17.76 11.61
N ALA A 582 9.33 -18.55 11.44
CA ALA A 582 8.03 -18.05 10.97
C ALA A 582 6.91 -18.96 11.44
N VAL A 583 5.73 -18.40 11.64
CA VAL A 583 4.48 -19.14 11.89
C VAL A 583 3.42 -18.61 10.93
N GLN A 584 2.67 -19.51 10.31
CA GLN A 584 1.54 -19.14 9.44
C GLN A 584 0.25 -19.31 10.21
N TRP A 585 -0.36 -18.22 10.64
CA TRP A 585 -1.61 -18.28 11.38
C TRP A 585 -2.75 -18.78 10.49
N GLY A 586 -3.57 -19.67 11.04
CA GLY A 586 -4.65 -20.32 10.33
C GLY A 586 -4.22 -21.36 9.28
N GLY A 587 -2.91 -21.71 9.23
CA GLY A 587 -2.39 -22.71 8.29
C GLY A 587 -2.28 -22.20 6.84
N PRO A 588 -2.01 -23.08 5.86
CA PRO A 588 -1.80 -22.69 4.47
C PRO A 588 -3.05 -22.12 3.79
N ARG A 589 -4.24 -22.54 4.22
CA ARG A 589 -5.53 -22.10 3.67
C ARG A 589 -6.50 -21.75 4.78
N LEU A 590 -7.35 -20.76 4.54
CA LEU A 590 -8.51 -20.43 5.37
C LEU A 590 -9.78 -20.94 4.71
N CYS A 591 -10.84 -21.10 5.49
CA CYS A 591 -12.14 -21.58 5.04
C CYS A 591 -12.10 -23.01 4.44
N GLU A 592 -11.14 -23.85 4.88
CA GLU A 592 -11.07 -25.24 4.42
C GLU A 592 -12.37 -26.01 4.76
N ASN A 593 -12.75 -26.91 3.86
CA ASN A 593 -13.95 -27.74 4.00
C ASN A 593 -15.24 -26.95 4.20
N GLY A 594 -15.34 -25.74 3.62
CA GLY A 594 -16.54 -24.90 3.77
C GLY A 594 -16.76 -24.32 5.17
N GLN A 595 -15.74 -24.31 6.03
CA GLN A 595 -15.83 -23.75 7.38
C GLN A 595 -15.59 -22.23 7.35
N PHE A 596 -16.66 -21.47 7.34
CA PHE A 596 -16.63 -20.01 7.36
C PHE A 596 -16.81 -19.46 8.78
N LYS A 597 -16.06 -18.41 9.13
CA LYS A 597 -16.13 -17.76 10.44
C LYS A 597 -17.17 -16.64 10.49
N THR A 598 -18.24 -16.79 9.76
CA THR A 598 -19.42 -15.94 9.81
C THR A 598 -20.36 -16.38 10.95
N PRO A 599 -21.33 -15.59 11.39
CA PRO A 599 -22.23 -15.95 12.49
C PRO A 599 -23.07 -17.20 12.22
N ASP A 600 -23.44 -17.46 10.96
CA ASP A 600 -24.23 -18.63 10.53
C ASP A 600 -23.37 -19.78 9.96
N GLY A 601 -22.05 -19.62 9.96
CA GLY A 601 -21.10 -20.60 9.44
C GLY A 601 -21.06 -20.70 7.90
N LYS A 602 -21.74 -19.82 7.16
CA LYS A 602 -21.83 -19.82 5.70
C LYS A 602 -21.08 -18.65 5.07
N ALA A 603 -20.61 -18.82 3.84
CA ALA A 603 -20.16 -17.71 3.02
C ALA A 603 -21.35 -16.95 2.43
N HIS A 604 -21.22 -15.64 2.29
CA HIS A 604 -22.32 -14.77 1.86
C HIS A 604 -22.08 -14.21 0.47
N PHE A 605 -22.99 -14.50 -0.44
CA PHE A 605 -23.13 -13.70 -1.66
C PHE A 605 -23.70 -12.32 -1.33
N THR A 606 -23.33 -11.35 -2.12
CA THR A 606 -23.89 -9.99 -2.00
C THR A 606 -24.53 -9.59 -3.33
N ALA A 607 -25.80 -9.24 -3.30
CA ALA A 607 -26.50 -8.67 -4.45
C ALA A 607 -25.96 -7.26 -4.72
N LEU A 608 -25.28 -7.07 -5.84
CA LEU A 608 -24.63 -5.81 -6.20
C LEU A 608 -25.19 -5.26 -7.50
N THR A 609 -25.54 -3.96 -7.48
CA THR A 609 -25.81 -3.19 -8.66
C THR A 609 -24.57 -2.39 -9.01
N PRO A 610 -24.10 -2.42 -10.28
CA PRO A 610 -22.95 -1.60 -10.67
C PRO A 610 -23.25 -0.12 -10.41
N PRO A 611 -22.28 0.61 -9.83
CA PRO A 611 -22.41 2.05 -9.69
C PRO A 611 -22.46 2.70 -11.08
N GLU A 612 -23.16 3.82 -11.17
CA GLU A 612 -23.19 4.61 -12.38
C GLU A 612 -21.77 5.03 -12.77
N ASN A 613 -21.36 4.70 -13.98
CA ASN A 613 -20.01 4.93 -14.52
C ASN A 613 -20.10 5.56 -15.92
N GLU A 614 -20.94 6.60 -16.05
CA GLU A 614 -21.08 7.35 -17.28
C GLU A 614 -19.93 8.35 -17.46
N ILE A 615 -19.43 8.43 -18.68
CA ILE A 615 -18.36 9.36 -19.03
C ILE A 615 -18.96 10.47 -19.87
N PRO A 616 -19.06 11.72 -19.38
CA PRO A 616 -19.57 12.84 -20.16
C PRO A 616 -18.72 13.10 -21.41
N ASP A 617 -19.29 13.71 -22.43
CA ASP A 617 -18.56 14.04 -23.65
C ASP A 617 -17.42 15.01 -23.37
N GLY A 618 -16.25 14.69 -23.93
CA GLY A 618 -15.01 15.45 -23.68
C GLY A 618 -14.31 15.15 -22.34
N TRP A 619 -14.86 14.23 -21.52
CA TRP A 619 -14.26 13.81 -20.26
C TRP A 619 -13.65 12.41 -20.37
N PHE A 620 -12.77 12.11 -19.42
CA PHE A 620 -12.07 10.84 -19.31
C PHE A 620 -12.06 10.36 -17.85
N LEU A 621 -12.15 9.05 -17.67
CA LEU A 621 -11.93 8.43 -16.37
C LEU A 621 -10.42 8.36 -16.08
N MET A 622 -9.97 9.09 -15.10
CA MET A 622 -8.57 9.11 -14.68
C MET A 622 -8.35 8.20 -13.49
N SER A 623 -7.29 7.40 -13.56
CA SER A 623 -6.75 6.69 -12.40
C SER A 623 -5.30 7.04 -12.13
N THR A 624 -4.89 7.01 -10.87
CA THR A 624 -3.48 7.13 -10.52
C THR A 624 -2.82 5.75 -10.57
N ARG A 625 -1.65 5.67 -11.20
CA ARG A 625 -0.88 4.43 -11.26
C ARG A 625 0.39 4.50 -10.43
N ARG A 626 0.83 3.33 -9.97
CA ARG A 626 2.10 3.18 -9.27
C ARG A 626 3.00 2.22 -10.02
N GLY A 627 4.01 2.77 -10.70
CA GLY A 627 5.13 2.01 -11.22
C GLY A 627 6.14 1.66 -10.12
N LYS A 628 7.22 0.96 -10.45
CA LYS A 628 8.31 0.66 -9.51
C LYS A 628 8.90 1.93 -8.91
N GLN A 629 9.13 2.94 -9.74
CA GLN A 629 9.71 4.23 -9.37
C GLN A 629 8.78 5.11 -8.53
N PHE A 630 7.49 4.77 -8.46
CA PHE A 630 6.46 5.54 -7.74
C PHE A 630 6.02 4.88 -6.44
N ASN A 631 6.67 3.83 -6.05
CA ASN A 631 6.59 3.37 -4.68
C ASN A 631 7.15 4.47 -3.78
N SER A 632 6.45 4.79 -2.68
CA SER A 632 6.78 5.90 -1.77
C SER A 632 8.24 5.97 -1.30
N ILE A 633 9.05 4.95 -1.54
CA ILE A 633 10.46 4.89 -1.17
C ILE A 633 11.39 4.71 -2.38
N VAL A 634 10.92 4.28 -3.53
CA VAL A 634 11.73 4.15 -4.75
C VAL A 634 11.37 5.28 -5.71
N HIS A 635 12.27 6.24 -5.87
CA HIS A 635 12.09 7.39 -6.76
C HIS A 635 13.09 7.33 -7.91
N GLU A 636 12.80 6.53 -8.92
CA GLU A 636 13.58 6.48 -10.15
C GLU A 636 13.07 7.53 -11.18
N LYS A 637 13.93 7.89 -12.14
CA LYS A 637 13.59 8.87 -13.17
C LYS A 637 12.61 8.29 -14.19
N TYR A 638 12.73 6.98 -14.49
CA TYR A 638 11.96 6.28 -15.49
C TYR A 638 11.40 4.98 -14.93
N ASP A 639 10.22 4.61 -15.39
CA ASP A 639 9.69 3.26 -15.16
C ASP A 639 10.50 2.24 -15.99
N PRO A 640 11.08 1.21 -15.38
CA PRO A 640 11.93 0.28 -16.10
C PRO A 640 11.20 -0.62 -17.09
N LEU A 641 9.88 -0.69 -17.05
CA LEU A 641 9.06 -1.53 -17.95
C LEU A 641 8.38 -0.73 -19.06
N THR A 642 8.06 0.54 -18.82
CA THR A 642 7.39 1.41 -19.80
C THR A 642 8.27 2.53 -20.33
N GLY A 643 9.40 2.81 -19.68
CA GLY A 643 10.22 4.00 -19.94
C GLY A 643 9.56 5.31 -19.55
N ALA A 644 8.40 5.27 -18.92
CA ALA A 644 7.65 6.46 -18.59
C ALA A 644 8.33 7.32 -17.54
N ARG A 645 8.22 8.63 -17.70
CA ARG A 645 8.60 9.65 -16.73
C ARG A 645 7.44 9.93 -15.78
N ARG A 646 7.70 10.60 -14.67
CA ARG A 646 6.69 10.91 -13.65
C ARG A 646 5.64 11.92 -14.12
N ASP A 647 5.99 12.77 -15.07
CA ASP A 647 5.12 13.79 -15.67
C ASP A 647 4.36 13.28 -16.91
N GLU A 648 4.52 12.00 -17.28
CA GLU A 648 3.81 11.46 -18.45
C GLU A 648 2.40 10.99 -18.12
N VAL A 649 1.49 11.31 -19.04
CA VAL A 649 0.06 11.01 -19.03
C VAL A 649 -0.21 9.92 -20.06
N PHE A 650 -0.76 8.79 -19.65
CA PHE A 650 -1.10 7.68 -20.54
C PHE A 650 -2.47 7.90 -21.15
N LEU A 651 -2.55 7.83 -22.47
CA LEU A 651 -3.79 7.96 -23.21
C LEU A 651 -3.84 6.94 -24.36
N ASN A 652 -5.06 6.50 -24.68
CA ASN A 652 -5.30 5.62 -25.84
C ASN A 652 -4.95 6.35 -27.16
N PRO A 653 -4.32 5.68 -28.13
CA PRO A 653 -4.01 6.29 -29.44
C PRO A 653 -5.23 6.79 -30.21
N GLU A 654 -6.40 6.19 -30.04
CA GLU A 654 -7.64 6.61 -30.71
C GLU A 654 -8.19 7.91 -30.08
N ASP A 655 -8.19 7.98 -28.77
CA ASP A 655 -8.57 9.19 -28.03
C ASP A 655 -7.64 10.37 -28.37
N ALA A 656 -6.31 10.09 -28.42
CA ALA A 656 -5.34 11.11 -28.80
C ALA A 656 -5.59 11.66 -30.21
N ARG A 657 -5.88 10.78 -31.19
CA ARG A 657 -6.23 11.19 -32.55
C ARG A 657 -7.51 12.03 -32.58
N ALA A 658 -8.52 11.65 -31.82
CA ALA A 658 -9.79 12.40 -31.73
C ALA A 658 -9.58 13.81 -31.14
N LEU A 659 -8.61 13.96 -30.24
CA LEU A 659 -8.21 15.26 -29.64
C LEU A 659 -7.19 16.04 -30.50
N GLY A 660 -6.71 15.48 -31.61
CA GLY A 660 -5.65 16.10 -32.42
C GLY A 660 -4.29 16.15 -31.74
N LEU A 661 -4.00 15.17 -30.84
CA LEU A 661 -2.78 15.08 -30.04
C LEU A 661 -1.85 13.97 -30.54
N GLN A 662 -0.54 14.15 -30.29
CA GLN A 662 0.52 13.22 -30.66
C GLN A 662 1.37 12.83 -29.44
N GLU A 663 2.15 11.75 -29.56
CA GLU A 663 3.14 11.33 -28.56
C GLU A 663 4.08 12.48 -28.20
N GLY A 664 4.20 12.78 -26.90
CA GLY A 664 5.09 13.81 -26.37
C GLY A 664 4.48 15.20 -26.26
N ASP A 665 3.26 15.43 -26.78
CA ASP A 665 2.59 16.73 -26.66
C ASP A 665 2.38 17.11 -25.20
N ALA A 666 2.51 18.41 -24.92
CA ALA A 666 2.19 18.96 -23.62
C ALA A 666 0.66 19.03 -23.45
N VAL A 667 0.15 18.49 -22.35
CA VAL A 667 -1.28 18.45 -22.03
C VAL A 667 -1.55 18.98 -20.62
N LEU A 668 -2.74 19.55 -20.46
CA LEU A 668 -3.32 19.91 -19.19
C LEU A 668 -4.45 18.94 -18.89
N LEU A 669 -4.34 18.21 -17.78
CA LEU A 669 -5.48 17.53 -17.20
C LEU A 669 -6.17 18.46 -16.22
N ARG A 670 -7.48 18.56 -16.31
CA ARG A 670 -8.32 19.38 -15.40
C ARG A 670 -9.42 18.52 -14.83
N SER A 671 -9.50 18.48 -13.51
CA SER A 671 -10.63 17.96 -12.75
C SER A 671 -11.44 19.11 -12.13
N GLU A 672 -12.47 18.78 -11.33
CA GLU A 672 -13.23 19.79 -10.59
C GLU A 672 -12.39 20.51 -9.51
N VAL A 673 -11.34 19.83 -8.98
CA VAL A 673 -10.57 20.32 -7.82
C VAL A 673 -9.17 20.78 -8.17
N GLY A 674 -8.65 20.46 -9.37
CA GLY A 674 -7.28 20.83 -9.67
C GLY A 674 -6.85 20.59 -11.11
N GLU A 675 -5.58 20.95 -11.36
CA GLU A 675 -4.96 20.86 -12.68
C GLU A 675 -3.59 20.16 -12.57
N PHE A 676 -3.29 19.34 -13.59
CA PHE A 676 -2.01 18.67 -13.73
C PHE A 676 -1.45 18.90 -15.14
N ARG A 677 -0.22 19.41 -15.23
CA ARG A 677 0.49 19.58 -16.51
C ARG A 677 1.41 18.41 -16.74
N GLY A 678 1.28 17.76 -17.89
CA GLY A 678 2.06 16.57 -18.23
C GLY A 678 2.41 16.52 -19.72
N ARG A 679 3.06 15.40 -20.09
CA ARG A 679 3.37 15.06 -21.47
C ARG A 679 2.64 13.78 -21.86
N LEU A 680 2.05 13.79 -23.04
CA LEU A 680 1.32 12.66 -23.54
C LEU A 680 2.22 11.47 -23.83
N LYS A 681 1.80 10.29 -23.38
CA LYS A 681 2.38 9.00 -23.75
C LYS A 681 1.29 8.07 -24.27
N LEU A 682 1.41 7.67 -25.53
CA LEU A 682 0.43 6.78 -26.16
C LEU A 682 0.63 5.34 -25.66
N MET A 683 -0.38 4.78 -25.04
CA MET A 683 -0.32 3.46 -24.41
C MET A 683 -1.61 2.66 -24.65
N PRO A 684 -1.55 1.32 -24.62
CA PRO A 684 -2.74 0.46 -24.78
C PRO A 684 -3.59 0.46 -23.51
N ILE A 685 -4.26 1.58 -23.29
CA ILE A 685 -5.24 1.79 -22.21
C ILE A 685 -6.65 1.72 -22.79
N GLN A 686 -7.63 1.36 -21.97
CA GLN A 686 -9.04 1.37 -22.35
C GLN A 686 -9.42 2.76 -22.91
N PRO A 687 -10.11 2.85 -24.07
CA PRO A 687 -10.62 4.13 -24.58
C PRO A 687 -11.39 4.93 -23.52
N ARG A 688 -11.36 6.24 -23.61
CA ARG A 688 -11.98 7.17 -22.64
C ARG A 688 -11.41 7.05 -21.20
N ASN A 689 -10.25 6.38 -21.03
CA ASN A 689 -9.50 6.33 -19.77
C ASN A 689 -8.14 7.01 -19.93
N VAL A 690 -7.66 7.59 -18.83
CA VAL A 690 -6.34 8.21 -18.74
C VAL A 690 -5.65 7.79 -17.46
N GLN A 691 -4.33 7.66 -17.47
CA GLN A 691 -3.56 7.40 -16.25
C GLN A 691 -2.47 8.43 -16.04
N THR A 692 -2.38 8.90 -14.80
CA THR A 692 -1.28 9.71 -14.29
C THR A 692 -0.48 8.93 -13.26
N HIS A 693 0.69 9.44 -12.91
CA HIS A 693 1.49 8.82 -11.87
C HIS A 693 1.15 9.37 -10.49
N TRP A 694 1.13 8.47 -9.51
CA TRP A 694 1.04 8.82 -8.10
C TRP A 694 2.44 9.18 -7.57
N PRO A 695 2.63 10.23 -6.74
CA PRO A 695 1.61 11.08 -6.14
C PRO A 695 1.26 12.33 -6.97
N GLU A 696 1.89 12.55 -8.11
CA GLU A 696 1.74 13.77 -8.91
C GLU A 696 0.29 14.02 -9.32
N GLY A 697 -0.44 12.95 -9.66
CA GLY A 697 -1.86 13.00 -10.02
C GLY A 697 -2.81 13.32 -8.86
N ASN A 698 -2.34 13.31 -7.60
CA ASN A 698 -3.21 13.54 -6.45
C ASN A 698 -3.84 14.95 -6.40
N VAL A 699 -3.27 15.89 -7.13
CA VAL A 699 -3.85 17.25 -7.30
C VAL A 699 -5.20 17.25 -8.03
N LEU A 700 -5.50 16.16 -8.77
CA LEU A 700 -6.74 15.98 -9.52
C LEU A 700 -7.82 15.23 -8.72
N LEU A 701 -7.47 14.65 -7.58
CA LEU A 701 -8.35 13.81 -6.78
C LEU A 701 -9.12 14.64 -5.78
N GLN A 702 -10.42 14.39 -5.69
CA GLN A 702 -11.30 15.08 -4.75
C GLN A 702 -11.23 14.44 -3.36
N ARG A 703 -10.95 15.25 -2.33
CA ARG A 703 -11.06 14.84 -0.93
C ARG A 703 -12.53 14.60 -0.53
N GLY A 704 -12.74 13.86 0.55
CA GLY A 704 -14.08 13.57 1.05
C GLY A 704 -14.84 12.51 0.24
N VAL A 705 -14.39 12.18 -0.97
CA VAL A 705 -14.92 11.05 -1.74
C VAL A 705 -14.21 9.77 -1.26
N CYS A 706 -14.90 9.01 -0.43
CA CYS A 706 -14.38 7.81 0.22
C CYS A 706 -15.40 6.67 0.14
N ASP A 707 -14.89 5.44 0.28
CA ASP A 707 -15.75 4.28 0.54
C ASP A 707 -16.48 4.48 1.89
N PRO A 708 -17.82 4.42 1.93
CA PRO A 708 -18.60 4.76 3.12
C PRO A 708 -18.42 3.75 4.27
N VAL A 709 -17.95 2.54 3.97
CA VAL A 709 -17.83 1.47 4.97
C VAL A 709 -16.46 1.47 5.63
N CYS A 710 -15.39 1.71 4.87
CA CYS A 710 -14.04 1.60 5.37
C CYS A 710 -13.23 2.91 5.33
N GLY A 711 -13.78 3.99 4.77
CA GLY A 711 -13.15 5.32 4.75
C GLY A 711 -11.91 5.44 3.86
N ILE A 712 -11.69 4.53 2.90
CA ILE A 712 -10.59 4.66 1.94
C ILE A 712 -10.92 5.76 0.93
N PRO A 713 -10.00 6.70 0.63
CA PRO A 713 -10.23 7.69 -0.42
C PRO A 713 -10.34 7.07 -1.80
N ASP A 714 -11.11 7.69 -2.67
CA ASP A 714 -11.10 7.41 -4.10
C ASP A 714 -9.84 8.03 -4.75
N TYR A 715 -9.07 7.21 -5.48
CA TYR A 715 -7.89 7.65 -6.20
C TYR A 715 -8.13 7.74 -7.70
N ASN A 716 -9.38 8.00 -8.07
CA ASN A 716 -9.85 8.18 -9.43
C ASN A 716 -10.60 9.51 -9.55
N ALA A 717 -10.68 10.05 -10.76
CA ALA A 717 -11.40 11.29 -11.04
C ALA A 717 -11.91 11.33 -12.47
N LEU A 718 -12.91 12.16 -12.75
CA LEU A 718 -13.22 12.61 -14.09
C LEU A 718 -12.31 13.81 -14.44
N VAL A 719 -11.70 13.77 -15.62
CA VAL A 719 -10.80 14.83 -16.09
C VAL A 719 -11.05 15.17 -17.55
N GLN A 720 -10.79 16.42 -17.91
CA GLN A 720 -10.63 16.86 -19.31
C GLN A 720 -9.16 16.76 -19.70
N VAL A 721 -8.86 16.37 -20.93
CA VAL A 721 -7.53 16.37 -21.53
C VAL A 721 -7.44 17.51 -22.53
N LEU A 722 -6.71 18.56 -22.17
CA LEU A 722 -6.63 19.79 -22.95
C LEU A 722 -5.23 19.95 -23.56
N PRO A 723 -5.09 20.24 -24.86
CA PRO A 723 -3.82 20.53 -25.45
C PRO A 723 -3.23 21.84 -24.87
N LEU A 724 -2.00 21.79 -24.38
CA LEU A 724 -1.23 22.99 -24.09
C LEU A 724 -0.52 23.40 -25.38
N ARG A 725 -1.09 24.34 -26.15
CA ARG A 725 -0.40 24.96 -27.28
C ARG A 725 0.87 25.59 -26.72
N ALA A 726 2.02 25.18 -27.21
CA ALA A 726 3.27 25.84 -26.90
C ALA A 726 3.11 27.33 -27.24
N ALA A 727 3.28 28.23 -26.28
CA ALA A 727 3.60 29.58 -26.58
C ALA A 727 4.86 29.50 -27.48
N VAL A 728 4.76 29.99 -28.70
CA VAL A 728 5.91 30.05 -29.60
C VAL A 728 7.02 30.74 -28.81
N PRO A 729 8.18 30.11 -28.56
CA PRO A 729 9.29 30.84 -27.93
C PRO A 729 9.64 31.97 -28.87
N GLU A 730 9.60 33.20 -28.36
CA GLU A 730 10.26 34.29 -29.08
C GLU A 730 11.70 33.83 -29.39
N PRO A 731 12.17 34.01 -30.62
CA PRO A 731 13.54 33.65 -30.97
C PRO A 731 14.47 34.43 -30.03
N GLU A 732 15.23 33.71 -29.21
CA GLU A 732 16.33 34.33 -28.45
C GLU A 732 17.18 35.13 -29.42
N LYS A 733 17.21 36.45 -29.22
CA LYS A 733 18.17 37.32 -29.89
C LYS A 733 19.56 36.85 -29.45
N VAL A 734 20.22 36.08 -30.30
CA VAL A 734 21.64 35.78 -30.16
C VAL A 734 22.39 37.09 -30.16
N SER A 735 22.71 37.62 -29.00
CA SER A 735 23.66 38.73 -28.89
C SER A 735 25.06 38.18 -29.17
N SER A 736 25.57 38.52 -30.37
CA SER A 736 26.96 38.34 -30.73
C SER A 736 27.83 39.22 -29.81
N GLN A 737 28.36 38.67 -28.74
CA GLN A 737 29.57 39.21 -28.13
C GLN A 737 30.67 38.14 -28.17
N ARG A 738 31.49 38.25 -29.24
CA ARG A 738 32.83 37.71 -29.22
C ARG A 738 33.62 38.44 -28.13
N VAL A 739 34.08 37.69 -27.15
CA VAL A 739 35.22 38.13 -26.34
C VAL A 739 36.41 37.29 -26.72
N ARG A 740 37.42 37.99 -27.28
CA ARG A 740 38.81 37.52 -27.40
C ARG A 740 39.47 37.63 -26.02
N ALA A 741 40.08 36.60 -25.57
CA ALA A 741 41.42 36.39 -25.02
C ALA A 741 41.40 35.15 -24.13
#